data_729e114192df693bd6d840781cc679f2
#
_entry.id   729e114192df693bd6d840781cc679f2
#
_cell.length_a   1.000
_cell.length_b   1.000
_cell.length_c   1.000
_cell.angle_alpha   90.00
_cell.angle_beta   90.00
_cell.angle_gamma   90.00
#
_symmetry.space_group_name_H-M   'P 1'
#
loop_
_entity.id
_entity.type
_entity.pdbx_description
1 polymer ?
#
loop_
_entity_poly.entity_id
_entity_poly.type
_entity_poly.pdbx_seq_one_letter_code
_entity_poly.pdbx_strand_id
1 'polypeptide(L)'
;MNSRNPIHARTRRTVLLASACSALIATVAPAMAQEAPAGAGPEEDDAIIVTGIRETIQNSINTKREETAIVDALSSDDIGDIPAISVGQAIQTITGATTHREKGDASEIALRGLGPFLSNSTFNGRDATNGSGDRSVNFNQFPSELVNNIKIYKTQQASLVEGGVAGTIEIGTLRPLDFGKRRIQAEVKAQYNPYGDRIVGSGGIGWRGTLSYVDQFANDTIGIAIGVQRNDTNNPEETYAASTTWTACRADIVVTNNNCTEYGRDDYGEGHPFYLVPNAYTFRQISETDKRDAIFGAIQWRPSDQFNINLDVQYSDRTFVESRRDLNISEARRSLTNVVYDENGIVQSLSGQSAIESNGSELSRAEEYLGGGLSIEWQPSDRLTLIIDGSYSRTIRVEDERNVRLRTDPTDVNGVRTVFNNMRIPYTYEIAPGSFVPTITIDPRFDLNNHDLFWDDARFRRDQSRRHNKIIAGRFDAGYEMDGFFSKLSAGVRWSEMTFRDYDVRNGDFNLNPPIAEDRRINNLCRNRAFPQTDFLSAADGNAITSWATFDVDCLFREYMGSEDPGALEDKRSPANRDVTERTLAGYIMADYDVDLGSFPVRGNIGVRVVKTDVTSNGLRSEFVLVDNGDGTFRLETTDDFETVTIKSRSTRILPSVNAIFEVAPNTLLRVAGYRAMSRPAPSALGAGRTFTLDDGGSFTNIEDAIDNVRANGSPRLKPLMSWNADAAIEWYPNKDSILSATLYYKQFNGGFQPVVFDEQFVIDGQTVTVPVTQTRNSPDKSRIYGLELTAATRFSFLPKPLDGLGAKVSYNYADSNFENEDVRLGDQFDPVTETVSEGIIPPASLSGYSKHVLSAQAYYEIGPVSLQAIYNYRSKYYQDFVGGNSQLRFVGPSETVDFRASLDLMKGVSLRFEALNIFNEPKATYMPIYGSSRQYHYYGSKYFIGIRARI
;
A
#
# COMPACT_ATOMS: atom_id res chain seq x y z
N MET A 1 2.45 22.28 -33.81
CA MET A 1 1.28 22.86 -33.08
C MET A 1 1.57 22.67 -31.60
N ASN A 2 1.57 23.76 -30.85
CA ASN A 2 2.14 23.84 -29.50
C ASN A 2 1.40 22.94 -28.47
N SER A 3 1.95 21.78 -28.16
CA SER A 3 1.60 21.04 -26.95
C SER A 3 2.42 21.61 -25.78
N ARG A 4 1.83 22.49 -25.01
CA ARG A 4 2.42 22.98 -23.76
C ARG A 4 2.47 21.83 -22.77
N ASN A 5 3.67 21.49 -22.36
CA ASN A 5 3.98 20.51 -21.35
C ASN A 5 3.18 20.81 -20.05
N PRO A 6 2.35 19.90 -19.52
CA PRO A 6 1.51 20.18 -18.36
C PRO A 6 2.30 20.46 -17.07
N ILE A 7 3.58 20.08 -17.01
CA ILE A 7 4.47 20.31 -15.86
C ILE A 7 4.74 21.80 -15.63
N HIS A 8 4.92 22.60 -16.68
CA HIS A 8 5.17 24.06 -16.53
C HIS A 8 3.92 24.89 -16.18
N ALA A 9 2.71 24.38 -16.44
CA ALA A 9 1.49 25.08 -16.05
C ALA A 9 1.18 24.94 -14.54
N ARG A 10 1.73 23.93 -13.87
CA ARG A 10 1.53 23.68 -12.44
C ARG A 10 2.36 24.57 -11.53
N THR A 11 3.56 24.94 -11.92
CA THR A 11 4.46 25.81 -11.13
C THR A 11 3.84 27.20 -10.86
N ARG A 12 2.97 27.70 -11.75
CA ARG A 12 2.29 29.00 -11.54
C ARG A 12 1.13 28.94 -10.53
N ARG A 13 0.48 27.79 -10.35
CA ARG A 13 -0.59 27.63 -9.35
C ARG A 13 -0.05 27.48 -7.93
N THR A 14 1.09 26.81 -7.78
CA THR A 14 1.77 26.64 -6.48
C THR A 14 2.27 27.96 -5.91
N VAL A 15 2.74 28.87 -6.76
CA VAL A 15 3.17 30.22 -6.35
C VAL A 15 2.02 31.06 -5.80
N LEU A 16 0.81 30.90 -6.33
CA LEU A 16 -0.38 31.63 -5.84
C LEU A 16 -0.83 31.16 -4.44
N LEU A 17 -0.70 29.87 -4.14
CA LEU A 17 -0.99 29.31 -2.82
C LEU A 17 0.05 29.72 -1.77
N ALA A 18 1.33 29.73 -2.13
CA ALA A 18 2.42 30.19 -1.24
C ALA A 18 2.31 31.68 -0.93
N SER A 19 1.87 32.49 -1.89
CA SER A 19 1.66 33.94 -1.71
C SER A 19 0.46 34.25 -0.81
N ALA A 20 -0.59 33.42 -0.81
CA ALA A 20 -1.74 33.58 0.08
C ALA A 20 -1.38 33.27 1.55
N CYS A 21 -0.52 32.28 1.81
CA CYS A 21 -0.03 31.99 3.16
C CYS A 21 0.89 33.10 3.71
N SER A 22 1.70 33.73 2.88
CA SER A 22 2.61 34.81 3.31
C SER A 22 1.87 36.12 3.65
N ALA A 23 0.73 36.38 3.02
CA ALA A 23 -0.08 37.56 3.28
C ALA A 23 -0.89 37.49 4.59
N LEU A 24 -1.23 36.26 5.05
CA LEU A 24 -1.99 36.05 6.29
C LEU A 24 -1.12 36.17 7.56
N ILE A 25 0.19 35.97 7.46
CA ILE A 25 1.10 36.08 8.61
C ILE A 25 1.44 37.54 8.96
N ALA A 26 1.30 38.46 8.00
CA ALA A 26 1.70 39.88 8.19
C ALA A 26 0.66 40.77 8.88
N THR A 27 -0.56 40.27 9.20
CA THR A 27 -1.67 41.11 9.75
C THR A 27 -2.09 40.79 11.18
N VAL A 28 -1.37 39.92 11.92
CA VAL A 28 -1.68 39.69 13.33
C VAL A 28 -0.79 40.60 14.21
N ALA A 29 -1.20 41.87 14.33
CA ALA A 29 -0.70 42.73 15.43
C ALA A 29 -1.48 42.39 16.70
N PRO A 30 -0.83 42.29 17.87
CA PRO A 30 -1.54 41.98 19.13
C PRO A 30 -2.44 43.14 19.52
N ALA A 31 -3.74 42.92 19.58
CA ALA A 31 -4.68 43.82 20.24
C ALA A 31 -4.44 43.69 21.74
N MET A 32 -3.92 44.73 22.37
CA MET A 32 -3.83 44.87 23.82
C MET A 32 -5.25 44.90 24.39
N ALA A 33 -5.63 43.91 25.14
CA ALA A 33 -6.87 43.89 25.90
C ALA A 33 -6.78 44.86 27.09
N GLN A 34 -7.73 45.75 27.19
CA GLN A 34 -7.92 46.69 28.27
C GLN A 34 -8.58 45.93 29.44
N GLU A 35 -7.93 45.93 30.59
CA GLU A 35 -8.48 45.35 31.86
C GLU A 35 -9.78 46.01 32.29
N ALA A 36 -10.83 45.23 32.56
CA ALA A 36 -12.00 45.61 33.29
C ALA A 36 -11.92 45.08 34.74
N PRO A 37 -12.42 45.76 35.74
CA PRO A 37 -12.12 45.49 37.16
C PRO A 37 -12.84 44.25 37.69
N ALA A 38 -12.12 43.52 38.54
CA ALA A 38 -12.51 42.28 39.19
C ALA A 38 -13.80 42.41 40.06
N GLY A 39 -14.80 41.59 39.76
CA GLY A 39 -15.84 41.22 40.67
C GLY A 39 -15.64 39.76 41.08
N ALA A 40 -15.53 39.50 42.37
CA ALA A 40 -15.37 38.16 42.93
C ALA A 40 -16.58 37.28 42.63
N GLY A 41 -16.44 36.27 41.77
CA GLY A 41 -17.35 35.15 41.65
C GLY A 41 -16.76 33.90 42.31
N PRO A 42 -17.55 32.87 42.61
CA PRO A 42 -17.11 31.70 43.34
C PRO A 42 -16.02 30.94 42.64
N GLU A 43 -15.10 30.36 43.41
CA GLU A 43 -14.06 29.45 42.91
C GLU A 43 -14.69 28.34 42.06
N GLU A 44 -14.50 28.39 40.71
CA GLU A 44 -14.70 27.23 39.88
C GLU A 44 -13.62 26.23 40.25
N ASP A 45 -14.05 25.06 40.72
CA ASP A 45 -13.19 23.86 40.73
C ASP A 45 -12.40 23.82 39.44
N ASP A 46 -11.08 23.86 39.50
CA ASP A 46 -10.17 23.61 38.37
C ASP A 46 -10.49 22.23 37.84
N ALA A 47 -11.49 22.14 36.98
CA ALA A 47 -11.69 20.96 36.15
C ALA A 47 -10.43 20.81 35.32
N ILE A 48 -9.60 19.83 35.67
CA ILE A 48 -8.42 19.46 34.93
C ILE A 48 -8.90 19.15 33.51
N ILE A 49 -8.70 20.08 32.57
CA ILE A 49 -8.98 19.86 31.17
C ILE A 49 -8.02 18.75 30.72
N VAL A 50 -8.56 17.55 30.56
CA VAL A 50 -7.83 16.38 30.09
C VAL A 50 -7.65 16.55 28.60
N THR A 51 -6.43 16.84 28.17
CA THR A 51 -6.06 16.96 26.73
C THR A 51 -5.00 15.92 26.42
N GLY A 52 -4.99 15.42 25.19
CA GLY A 52 -3.90 14.58 24.70
C GLY A 52 -4.21 13.09 24.64
N ILE A 53 -3.21 12.25 24.97
CA ILE A 53 -3.25 10.78 24.78
C ILE A 53 -4.36 10.15 25.63
N ARG A 54 -4.52 10.60 26.86
CA ARG A 54 -5.54 10.08 27.77
C ARG A 54 -6.96 10.29 27.25
N GLU A 55 -7.27 11.49 26.78
CA GLU A 55 -8.57 11.83 26.21
C GLU A 55 -8.90 10.97 25.01
N THR A 56 -7.93 10.79 24.09
CA THR A 56 -8.05 9.92 22.93
C THR A 56 -8.34 8.47 23.34
N ILE A 57 -7.71 7.95 24.40
CA ILE A 57 -7.97 6.60 24.91
C ILE A 57 -9.37 6.50 25.53
N GLN A 58 -9.79 7.48 26.34
CA GLN A 58 -11.13 7.49 26.93
C GLN A 58 -12.24 7.54 25.89
N ASN A 59 -12.12 8.44 24.90
CA ASN A 59 -13.07 8.56 23.81
C ASN A 59 -13.14 7.30 22.95
N SER A 60 -11.98 6.67 22.73
CA SER A 60 -11.90 5.39 22.02
C SER A 60 -12.61 4.25 22.78
N ILE A 61 -12.46 4.20 24.10
CA ILE A 61 -13.15 3.24 24.98
C ILE A 61 -14.66 3.49 24.96
N ASN A 62 -15.11 4.74 25.06
CA ASN A 62 -16.52 5.11 25.02
C ASN A 62 -17.14 4.74 23.67
N THR A 63 -16.51 5.11 22.56
CA THR A 63 -16.97 4.75 21.21
C THR A 63 -17.10 3.23 21.05
N LYS A 64 -16.11 2.45 21.53
CA LYS A 64 -16.19 0.98 21.50
C LYS A 64 -17.36 0.45 22.30
N ARG A 65 -17.63 1.02 23.48
CA ARG A 65 -18.70 0.58 24.40
C ARG A 65 -20.09 0.85 23.83
N GLU A 66 -20.27 1.96 23.11
CA GLU A 66 -21.56 2.40 22.58
C GLU A 66 -21.96 1.70 21.29
N GLU A 67 -21.01 1.38 20.44
CA GLU A 67 -21.27 0.74 19.14
C GLU A 67 -21.90 -0.64 19.30
N THR A 68 -22.84 -0.97 18.40
CA THR A 68 -23.54 -2.29 18.41
C THR A 68 -22.66 -3.37 17.80
N ALA A 69 -21.92 -3.07 16.74
CA ALA A 69 -20.94 -3.98 16.16
C ALA A 69 -19.68 -4.08 17.06
N ILE A 70 -18.87 -5.12 16.87
CA ILE A 70 -17.54 -5.18 17.49
C ILE A 70 -16.64 -4.19 16.77
N VAL A 71 -16.26 -3.11 17.46
CA VAL A 71 -15.49 -1.99 16.92
C VAL A 71 -14.30 -1.70 17.81
N ASP A 72 -13.20 -1.27 17.21
CA ASP A 72 -12.15 -0.52 17.90
C ASP A 72 -12.05 0.87 17.26
N ALA A 73 -11.76 1.86 18.07
CA ALA A 73 -11.77 3.25 17.63
C ALA A 73 -10.52 4.02 18.09
N LEU A 74 -10.20 5.08 17.37
CA LEU A 74 -9.42 6.23 17.81
C LEU A 74 -10.29 7.46 17.60
N SER A 75 -10.62 8.13 18.70
CA SER A 75 -11.49 9.30 18.68
C SER A 75 -10.85 10.41 19.48
N SER A 76 -10.84 11.63 18.94
CA SER A 76 -10.29 12.82 19.58
C SER A 76 -11.28 13.96 19.49
N ASP A 77 -11.43 14.71 20.59
CA ASP A 77 -12.30 15.88 20.66
C ASP A 77 -11.62 17.14 20.11
N ASP A 78 -10.34 17.07 19.76
CA ASP A 78 -9.63 18.23 19.21
C ASP A 78 -8.85 17.88 17.92
N ILE A 79 -8.58 18.91 17.16
CA ILE A 79 -7.90 18.81 15.85
C ILE A 79 -6.44 18.36 16.06
N GLY A 80 -6.02 17.37 15.27
CA GLY A 80 -4.63 16.90 15.25
C GLY A 80 -4.13 16.31 16.56
N ASP A 81 -5.01 15.92 17.48
CA ASP A 81 -4.63 15.26 18.73
C ASP A 81 -4.55 13.74 18.60
N ILE A 82 -4.99 13.17 17.48
CA ILE A 82 -4.62 11.79 17.16
C ILE A 82 -3.09 11.75 17.02
N PRO A 83 -2.40 11.07 17.93
CA PRO A 83 -0.93 11.15 18.02
C PRO A 83 -0.30 10.30 16.90
N ALA A 84 -0.21 10.85 15.70
CA ALA A 84 0.43 10.18 14.57
C ALA A 84 0.84 11.17 13.48
N ILE A 85 1.92 10.85 12.76
CA ILE A 85 2.36 11.61 11.58
C ILE A 85 1.44 11.32 10.39
N SER A 86 0.86 10.13 10.32
CA SER A 86 -0.10 9.74 9.30
C SER A 86 -1.28 8.95 9.90
N VAL A 87 -2.40 8.94 9.19
CA VAL A 87 -3.58 8.14 9.54
C VAL A 87 -3.22 6.66 9.69
N GLY A 88 -2.35 6.13 8.80
CA GLY A 88 -1.88 4.75 8.85
C GLY A 88 -1.14 4.41 10.15
N GLN A 89 -0.29 5.33 10.64
CA GLN A 89 0.42 5.12 11.92
C GLN A 89 -0.53 5.19 13.13
N ALA A 90 -1.56 6.02 13.08
CA ALA A 90 -2.57 6.05 14.12
C ALA A 90 -3.29 4.69 14.23
N ILE A 91 -3.68 4.13 13.10
CA ILE A 91 -4.40 2.85 13.02
C ILE A 91 -3.57 1.68 13.55
N GLN A 92 -2.24 1.69 13.42
CA GLN A 92 -1.37 0.64 14.00
C GLN A 92 -1.51 0.45 15.51
N THR A 93 -2.00 1.45 16.21
CA THR A 93 -2.22 1.39 17.67
C THR A 93 -3.53 0.71 18.05
N ILE A 94 -4.35 0.32 17.04
CA ILE A 94 -5.62 -0.37 17.21
C ILE A 94 -5.39 -1.90 17.18
N THR A 95 -6.08 -2.63 18.04
CA THR A 95 -5.95 -4.09 18.16
C THR A 95 -6.21 -4.80 16.83
N GLY A 96 -5.30 -5.70 16.45
CA GLY A 96 -5.41 -6.48 15.22
C GLY A 96 -5.15 -5.69 13.93
N ALA A 97 -4.79 -4.40 14.02
CA ALA A 97 -4.39 -3.59 12.87
C ALA A 97 -2.87 -3.59 12.71
N THR A 98 -2.40 -3.73 11.47
CA THR A 98 -0.99 -3.57 11.09
C THR A 98 -0.89 -2.77 9.81
N THR A 99 0.29 -2.29 9.49
CA THR A 99 0.52 -1.59 8.23
C THR A 99 1.47 -2.36 7.34
N HIS A 100 1.28 -2.21 6.04
CA HIS A 100 2.33 -2.43 5.08
C HIS A 100 3.15 -1.14 5.01
N ARG A 101 4.45 -1.25 5.22
CA ARG A 101 5.36 -0.11 5.19
C ARG A 101 6.05 -0.03 3.82
N GLU A 102 6.01 1.14 3.24
CA GLU A 102 6.81 1.49 2.08
C GLU A 102 7.82 2.54 2.52
N LYS A 103 9.11 2.25 2.41
CA LYS A 103 10.22 3.14 2.83
C LYS A 103 10.07 3.71 4.25
N GLY A 104 9.60 2.84 5.15
CA GLY A 104 9.36 3.19 6.55
C GLY A 104 8.03 3.88 6.85
N ASP A 105 7.29 4.34 5.85
CA ASP A 105 5.99 4.97 6.04
C ASP A 105 4.85 3.94 5.98
N ALA A 106 3.86 4.11 6.85
CA ALA A 106 2.66 3.28 6.89
C ALA A 106 1.72 3.67 5.75
N SER A 107 1.61 2.82 4.71
CA SER A 107 0.85 3.12 3.49
C SER A 107 -0.53 2.48 3.48
N GLU A 108 -0.64 1.21 3.81
CA GLU A 108 -1.86 0.41 3.73
C GLU A 108 -2.09 -0.34 5.04
N ILE A 109 -3.36 -0.64 5.34
CA ILE A 109 -3.75 -1.27 6.60
C ILE A 109 -4.22 -2.70 6.38
N ALA A 110 -3.62 -3.62 7.11
CA ALA A 110 -4.06 -5.01 7.24
C ALA A 110 -4.79 -5.19 8.57
N LEU A 111 -5.90 -5.93 8.56
CA LEU A 111 -6.72 -6.21 9.75
C LEU A 111 -6.74 -7.69 10.07
N ARG A 112 -6.60 -8.04 11.37
CA ARG A 112 -6.64 -9.43 11.85
C ARG A 112 -5.67 -10.36 11.12
N GLY A 113 -4.50 -9.83 10.76
CA GLY A 113 -3.52 -10.53 9.97
C GLY A 113 -3.84 -10.64 8.48
N LEU A 114 -5.02 -10.21 8.02
CA LEU A 114 -5.45 -10.27 6.62
C LEU A 114 -4.94 -9.08 5.83
N GLY A 115 -4.57 -9.32 4.56
CA GLY A 115 -4.01 -8.28 3.68
C GLY A 115 -4.94 -7.09 3.45
N PRO A 116 -4.38 -5.91 3.11
CA PRO A 116 -5.13 -4.66 2.95
C PRO A 116 -6.27 -4.73 1.94
N PHE A 117 -6.09 -5.51 0.88
CA PHE A 117 -7.10 -5.72 -0.18
C PHE A 117 -8.37 -6.45 0.29
N LEU A 118 -8.36 -7.02 1.49
CA LEU A 118 -9.50 -7.68 2.13
C LEU A 118 -10.25 -6.76 3.10
N SER A 119 -9.75 -5.56 3.34
CA SER A 119 -10.39 -4.51 4.12
C SER A 119 -11.12 -3.52 3.21
N ASN A 120 -12.18 -2.91 3.70
CA ASN A 120 -12.80 -1.74 3.07
C ASN A 120 -12.45 -0.49 3.87
N SER A 121 -12.17 0.63 3.20
CA SER A 121 -11.92 1.91 3.87
C SER A 121 -12.84 2.98 3.30
N THR A 122 -13.48 3.72 4.18
CA THR A 122 -14.42 4.79 3.82
C THR A 122 -14.06 6.10 4.53
N PHE A 123 -14.36 7.22 3.89
CA PHE A 123 -14.33 8.56 4.48
C PHE A 123 -15.76 9.08 4.61
N ASN A 124 -16.19 9.32 5.84
CA ASN A 124 -17.59 9.71 6.14
C ASN A 124 -18.61 8.72 5.53
N GLY A 125 -18.30 7.41 5.53
CA GLY A 125 -19.13 6.35 4.93
C GLY A 125 -19.11 6.29 3.40
N ARG A 126 -18.16 6.95 2.73
CA ARG A 126 -18.01 7.04 1.27
C ARG A 126 -16.70 6.41 0.80
N ASP A 127 -16.72 5.77 -0.37
CA ASP A 127 -15.50 5.17 -0.94
C ASP A 127 -14.52 6.25 -1.41
N ALA A 128 -13.24 6.04 -1.17
CA ALA A 128 -12.14 6.85 -1.69
C ALA A 128 -11.35 6.09 -2.76
N THR A 129 -10.97 6.79 -3.83
CA THR A 129 -10.12 6.26 -4.89
C THR A 129 -8.64 6.32 -4.50
N ASN A 130 -7.83 5.45 -5.12
CA ASN A 130 -6.37 5.48 -5.04
C ASN A 130 -5.73 5.39 -6.43
N GLY A 131 -4.44 5.58 -6.51
CA GLY A 131 -3.65 5.43 -7.74
C GLY A 131 -3.02 4.05 -7.94
N SER A 132 -3.28 3.04 -7.08
CA SER A 132 -2.59 1.75 -7.12
C SER A 132 -3.28 0.69 -7.98
N GLY A 133 -4.55 0.82 -8.29
CA GLY A 133 -5.28 -0.15 -9.10
C GLY A 133 -5.85 -1.33 -8.33
N ASP A 134 -5.71 -1.34 -7.03
CA ASP A 134 -6.41 -2.21 -6.08
C ASP A 134 -7.56 -1.45 -5.38
N ARG A 135 -8.11 -2.03 -4.29
CA ARG A 135 -9.16 -1.41 -3.48
C ARG A 135 -8.66 -0.94 -2.12
N SER A 136 -7.39 -1.10 -1.83
CA SER A 136 -6.81 -0.56 -0.61
C SER A 136 -6.77 0.97 -0.66
N VAL A 137 -6.85 1.61 0.50
CA VAL A 137 -6.68 3.06 0.59
C VAL A 137 -5.24 3.35 0.98
N ASN A 138 -4.57 4.20 0.20
CA ASN A 138 -3.27 4.72 0.58
C ASN A 138 -3.46 5.88 1.55
N PHE A 139 -3.29 5.61 2.84
CA PHE A 139 -3.49 6.61 3.89
C PHE A 139 -2.46 7.75 3.86
N ASN A 140 -1.37 7.61 3.11
CA ASN A 140 -0.40 8.69 2.94
C ASN A 140 -0.91 9.81 2.01
N GLN A 141 -2.00 9.60 1.27
CA GLN A 141 -2.59 10.65 0.43
C GLN A 141 -3.46 11.64 1.21
N PHE A 142 -3.80 11.36 2.49
CA PHE A 142 -4.70 12.18 3.30
C PHE A 142 -3.95 12.88 4.43
N PRO A 143 -4.26 14.16 4.71
CA PRO A 143 -3.76 14.85 5.90
C PRO A 143 -4.39 14.25 7.17
N SER A 144 -3.58 13.94 8.17
CA SER A 144 -4.05 13.37 9.44
C SER A 144 -4.70 14.40 10.36
N GLU A 145 -4.44 15.68 10.14
CA GLU A 145 -4.79 16.77 11.03
C GLU A 145 -6.31 17.06 11.11
N LEU A 146 -7.06 16.66 10.10
CA LEU A 146 -8.51 16.87 10.03
C LEU A 146 -9.33 15.60 10.27
N VAL A 147 -8.64 14.52 10.58
CA VAL A 147 -9.25 13.26 11.01
C VAL A 147 -9.41 13.33 12.53
N ASN A 148 -10.63 13.27 13.01
CA ASN A 148 -10.93 13.25 14.45
C ASN A 148 -11.49 11.92 14.94
N ASN A 149 -11.93 11.05 14.04
CA ASN A 149 -12.50 9.76 14.38
C ASN A 149 -12.07 8.68 13.35
N ILE A 150 -11.57 7.56 13.85
CA ILE A 150 -11.28 6.37 13.07
C ILE A 150 -11.95 5.20 13.76
N LYS A 151 -12.88 4.53 13.07
CA LYS A 151 -13.57 3.33 13.58
C LYS A 151 -13.15 2.14 12.73
N ILE A 152 -12.79 1.04 13.35
CA ILE A 152 -12.54 -0.24 12.69
C ILE A 152 -13.65 -1.19 13.09
N TYR A 153 -14.61 -1.38 12.18
CA TYR A 153 -15.67 -2.36 12.32
C TYR A 153 -15.09 -3.76 12.03
N LYS A 154 -14.95 -4.55 13.06
CA LYS A 154 -14.47 -5.95 12.97
C LYS A 154 -15.57 -6.92 12.62
N THR A 155 -16.83 -6.57 12.90
CA THR A 155 -18.02 -7.28 12.47
C THR A 155 -18.87 -6.39 11.57
N GLN A 156 -19.70 -6.99 10.73
CA GLN A 156 -20.52 -6.27 9.77
C GLN A 156 -21.94 -6.08 10.30
N GLN A 157 -22.56 -5.00 9.86
CA GLN A 157 -24.00 -4.75 9.98
C GLN A 157 -24.56 -4.29 8.62
N ALA A 158 -25.86 -4.48 8.40
CA ALA A 158 -26.46 -4.31 7.08
C ALA A 158 -26.35 -2.88 6.51
N SER A 159 -26.25 -1.86 7.37
CA SER A 159 -26.11 -0.45 6.98
C SER A 159 -24.73 -0.06 6.47
N LEU A 160 -23.65 -0.82 6.82
CA LEU A 160 -22.29 -0.55 6.37
C LEU A 160 -22.13 -0.83 4.87
N VAL A 161 -21.29 -0.03 4.21
CA VAL A 161 -20.90 -0.28 2.83
C VAL A 161 -20.14 -1.60 2.75
N GLU A 162 -20.54 -2.44 1.80
CA GLU A 162 -19.92 -3.74 1.58
C GLU A 162 -18.51 -3.63 1.00
N GLY A 163 -17.61 -4.56 1.29
CA GLY A 163 -16.29 -4.63 0.67
C GLY A 163 -15.16 -5.12 1.56
N GLY A 164 -15.39 -5.36 2.84
CA GLY A 164 -14.36 -5.80 3.77
C GLY A 164 -14.66 -7.14 4.45
N VAL A 165 -14.05 -8.26 3.99
CA VAL A 165 -14.11 -9.55 4.71
C VAL A 165 -13.23 -9.53 5.95
N ALA A 166 -12.15 -8.73 5.96
CA ALA A 166 -11.30 -8.51 7.13
C ALA A 166 -11.97 -7.58 8.14
N GLY A 167 -12.61 -6.53 7.66
CA GLY A 167 -13.29 -5.48 8.41
C GLY A 167 -13.46 -4.22 7.59
N THR A 168 -14.09 -3.20 8.17
CA THR A 168 -14.28 -1.90 7.54
C THR A 168 -13.61 -0.82 8.39
N ILE A 169 -12.77 0.00 7.76
CA ILE A 169 -12.11 1.16 8.36
C ILE A 169 -12.94 2.39 7.96
N GLU A 170 -13.56 3.04 8.90
CA GLU A 170 -14.28 4.30 8.68
C GLU A 170 -13.48 5.46 9.27
N ILE A 171 -13.17 6.44 8.42
CA ILE A 171 -12.48 7.67 8.81
C ILE A 171 -13.49 8.79 8.82
N GLY A 172 -13.72 9.35 9.99
CA GLY A 172 -14.54 10.53 10.18
C GLY A 172 -13.71 11.80 10.07
N THR A 173 -14.14 12.72 9.23
CA THR A 173 -13.58 14.08 9.17
C THR A 173 -14.37 15.03 10.07
N LEU A 174 -13.72 16.08 10.49
CA LEU A 174 -14.30 17.06 11.40
C LEU A 174 -15.55 17.73 10.81
N ARG A 175 -16.64 17.73 11.60
CA ARG A 175 -17.87 18.47 11.34
C ARG A 175 -17.89 19.72 12.20
N PRO A 176 -17.92 20.92 11.62
CA PRO A 176 -17.63 22.14 12.36
C PRO A 176 -18.68 22.55 13.41
N LEU A 177 -19.97 22.25 13.23
CA LEU A 177 -20.99 22.50 14.25
C LEU A 177 -20.93 21.47 15.38
N ASP A 178 -20.61 20.20 15.04
CA ASP A 178 -20.47 19.14 16.04
C ASP A 178 -19.20 19.34 16.89
N PHE A 179 -18.18 20.01 16.34
CA PHE A 179 -16.98 20.43 17.05
C PHE A 179 -17.25 21.54 18.07
N GLY A 180 -18.21 22.45 17.79
CA GLY A 180 -18.84 23.39 18.73
C GLY A 180 -17.94 24.46 19.33
N LYS A 181 -16.70 24.66 18.81
CA LYS A 181 -15.78 25.69 19.29
C LYS A 181 -14.98 26.31 18.16
N ARG A 182 -14.70 27.63 18.27
CA ARG A 182 -13.72 28.26 17.37
C ARG A 182 -12.32 27.72 17.65
N ARG A 183 -11.59 27.38 16.59
CA ARG A 183 -10.22 26.91 16.70
C ARG A 183 -9.39 27.33 15.49
N ILE A 184 -8.25 27.98 15.75
CA ILE A 184 -7.18 28.18 14.78
C ILE A 184 -5.99 27.35 15.25
N GLN A 185 -5.47 26.50 14.41
CA GLN A 185 -4.27 25.71 14.72
C GLN A 185 -3.26 25.82 13.60
N ALA A 186 -2.03 26.13 13.96
CA ALA A 186 -0.87 26.09 13.05
C ALA A 186 0.19 25.16 13.63
N GLU A 187 0.80 24.32 12.78
CA GLU A 187 1.90 23.47 13.19
C GLU A 187 2.98 23.45 12.08
N VAL A 188 4.23 23.58 12.49
CA VAL A 188 5.38 23.40 11.60
C VAL A 188 6.32 22.41 12.25
N LYS A 189 6.71 21.38 11.48
CA LYS A 189 7.68 20.35 11.89
C LYS A 189 8.84 20.30 10.89
N ALA A 190 10.07 20.25 11.37
CA ALA A 190 11.24 19.85 10.62
C ALA A 190 11.40 18.33 10.73
N GLN A 191 11.78 17.68 9.64
CA GLN A 191 12.15 16.26 9.59
C GLN A 191 13.66 16.15 9.40
N TYR A 192 14.29 15.20 10.05
CA TYR A 192 15.65 14.78 9.79
C TYR A 192 15.74 13.26 9.68
N ASN A 193 16.35 12.79 8.59
CA ASN A 193 16.70 11.40 8.38
C ASN A 193 18.24 11.30 8.25
N PRO A 194 18.95 10.68 9.22
CA PRO A 194 20.41 10.57 9.21
C PRO A 194 20.98 9.86 7.97
N TYR A 195 20.18 9.00 7.32
CA TYR A 195 20.58 8.34 6.09
C TYR A 195 20.76 9.30 4.91
N GLY A 196 20.10 10.47 4.94
CA GLY A 196 20.23 11.48 3.91
C GLY A 196 21.65 12.04 3.78
N ASP A 197 22.41 12.09 4.86
CA ASP A 197 23.79 12.57 4.85
C ASP A 197 24.73 11.61 4.10
N ARG A 198 24.32 10.34 3.93
CA ARG A 198 25.08 9.27 3.29
C ARG A 198 24.76 9.14 1.80
N ILE A 199 23.61 9.64 1.37
CA ILE A 199 23.08 9.44 0.02
C ILE A 199 23.25 10.69 -0.82
N VAL A 200 23.95 10.55 -1.93
CA VAL A 200 24.18 11.65 -2.87
C VAL A 200 22.86 12.20 -3.41
N GLY A 201 22.68 13.50 -3.31
CA GLY A 201 21.48 14.19 -3.76
C GLY A 201 20.32 14.18 -2.76
N SER A 202 20.49 13.56 -1.59
CA SER A 202 19.53 13.62 -0.49
C SER A 202 20.09 14.46 0.65
N GLY A 203 19.38 15.50 1.11
CA GLY A 203 19.83 16.29 2.28
C GLY A 203 19.37 15.74 3.62
N GLY A 204 18.59 14.64 3.63
CA GLY A 204 17.97 14.07 4.83
C GLY A 204 17.01 14.99 5.58
N ILE A 205 16.90 16.23 5.18
CA ILE A 205 16.08 17.27 5.82
C ILE A 205 14.79 17.45 5.03
N GLY A 206 13.70 17.46 5.74
CA GLY A 206 12.37 17.77 5.20
C GLY A 206 11.59 18.65 6.16
N TRP A 207 10.38 19.04 5.80
CA TRP A 207 9.49 19.79 6.67
C TRP A 207 8.03 19.55 6.34
N ARG A 208 7.18 19.84 7.32
CA ARG A 208 5.73 19.79 7.19
C ARG A 208 5.10 21.00 7.86
N GLY A 209 4.19 21.66 7.16
CA GLY A 209 3.40 22.76 7.68
C GLY A 209 1.92 22.46 7.54
N THR A 210 1.14 22.81 8.58
CA THR A 210 -0.32 22.69 8.57
C THR A 210 -0.95 23.94 9.16
N LEU A 211 -2.09 24.33 8.63
CA LEU A 211 -2.92 25.39 9.16
C LEU A 211 -4.38 24.95 9.06
N SER A 212 -5.12 25.02 10.16
CA SER A 212 -6.55 24.73 10.20
C SER A 212 -7.33 25.83 10.92
N TYR A 213 -8.54 26.02 10.44
CA TYR A 213 -9.51 26.97 11.00
C TYR A 213 -10.86 26.28 11.08
N VAL A 214 -11.52 26.39 12.25
CA VAL A 214 -12.89 25.96 12.48
C VAL A 214 -13.62 27.06 13.22
N ASP A 215 -14.83 27.37 12.77
CA ASP A 215 -15.68 28.36 13.46
C ASP A 215 -17.15 28.10 13.18
N GLN A 216 -17.99 28.71 14.04
CA GLN A 216 -19.44 28.65 13.95
C GLN A 216 -19.99 30.07 13.81
N PHE A 217 -21.04 30.22 13.00
CA PHE A 217 -21.64 31.48 12.64
C PHE A 217 -23.16 31.39 12.72
N ALA A 218 -23.84 32.57 12.70
CA ALA A 218 -25.28 32.69 12.65
C ALA A 218 -25.98 31.94 13.80
N ASN A 219 -25.54 32.19 15.05
CA ASN A 219 -26.02 31.49 16.26
C ASN A 219 -25.88 29.97 16.15
N ASP A 220 -24.68 29.49 15.75
CA ASP A 220 -24.30 28.08 15.64
C ASP A 220 -25.17 27.28 14.64
N THR A 221 -25.74 27.97 13.62
CA THR A 221 -26.45 27.30 12.54
C THR A 221 -25.57 27.02 11.33
N ILE A 222 -24.44 27.73 11.14
CA ILE A 222 -23.49 27.53 10.08
C ILE A 222 -22.11 27.28 10.68
N GLY A 223 -21.52 26.16 10.35
CA GLY A 223 -20.15 25.84 10.72
C GLY A 223 -19.25 25.72 9.48
N ILE A 224 -18.03 26.21 9.59
CA ILE A 224 -17.01 26.14 8.54
C ILE A 224 -15.72 25.54 9.12
N ALA A 225 -15.13 24.60 8.39
CA ALA A 225 -13.80 24.08 8.67
C ALA A 225 -12.95 24.13 7.39
N ILE A 226 -11.72 24.63 7.49
CA ILE A 226 -10.75 24.67 6.40
C ILE A 226 -9.40 24.22 6.97
N GLY A 227 -8.71 23.37 6.25
CA GLY A 227 -7.35 22.94 6.57
C GLY A 227 -6.48 22.90 5.33
N VAL A 228 -5.23 23.32 5.47
CA VAL A 228 -4.21 23.25 4.42
C VAL A 228 -2.96 22.59 4.98
N GLN A 229 -2.29 21.79 4.15
CA GLN A 229 -1.07 21.11 4.49
C GLN A 229 -0.07 21.18 3.33
N ARG A 230 1.18 21.39 3.66
CA ARG A 230 2.31 21.12 2.78
C ARG A 230 3.29 20.19 3.47
N ASN A 231 3.73 19.17 2.74
CA ASN A 231 4.73 18.22 3.15
C ASN A 231 5.84 18.17 2.09
N ASP A 232 7.09 18.27 2.51
CA ASP A 232 8.27 18.12 1.66
C ASP A 232 9.27 17.26 2.44
N THR A 233 9.33 15.97 2.12
CA THR A 233 10.12 14.98 2.85
C THR A 233 11.12 14.29 1.95
N ASN A 234 12.23 13.89 2.53
CA ASN A 234 13.27 13.08 1.89
C ASN A 234 13.28 11.70 2.54
N ASN A 235 13.21 10.65 1.72
CA ASN A 235 13.24 9.26 2.15
C ASN A 235 14.41 8.55 1.47
N PRO A 236 15.63 8.69 2.01
CA PRO A 236 16.79 7.96 1.51
C PRO A 236 16.69 6.47 1.84
N GLU A 237 17.24 5.62 0.96
CA GLU A 237 17.26 4.17 1.18
C GLU A 237 18.51 3.55 0.57
N GLU A 238 19.07 2.58 1.25
CA GLU A 238 20.09 1.67 0.73
C GLU A 238 19.53 0.24 0.72
N THR A 239 19.70 -0.46 -0.38
CA THR A 239 19.07 -1.77 -0.59
C THR A 239 20.03 -2.77 -1.20
N TYR A 240 20.06 -3.98 -0.64
CA TYR A 240 20.47 -5.19 -1.36
C TYR A 240 19.21 -5.86 -1.93
N ALA A 241 19.29 -6.37 -3.15
CA ALA A 241 18.19 -7.12 -3.75
C ALA A 241 18.69 -8.26 -4.64
N ALA A 242 18.00 -9.39 -4.60
CA ALA A 242 18.07 -10.41 -5.64
C ALA A 242 16.92 -10.19 -6.64
N SER A 243 17.02 -10.75 -7.84
CA SER A 243 15.95 -10.65 -8.84
C SER A 243 14.64 -11.28 -8.35
N THR A 244 13.53 -10.95 -9.02
CA THR A 244 12.21 -11.52 -8.74
C THR A 244 12.00 -12.90 -9.37
N THR A 245 12.96 -13.35 -10.19
CA THR A 245 12.95 -14.66 -10.81
C THR A 245 14.04 -15.52 -10.21
N TRP A 246 13.64 -16.60 -9.58
CA TRP A 246 14.52 -17.60 -8.99
C TRP A 246 14.37 -18.92 -9.76
N THR A 247 15.48 -19.61 -9.92
CA THR A 247 15.55 -20.89 -10.62
C THR A 247 16.10 -21.95 -9.66
N ALA A 248 15.46 -23.11 -9.64
CA ALA A 248 16.07 -24.29 -9.06
C ALA A 248 17.08 -24.84 -10.08
N CYS A 249 18.31 -25.00 -9.65
CA CYS A 249 19.41 -25.55 -10.45
C CYS A 249 19.71 -26.97 -10.02
N ARG A 250 19.95 -27.87 -10.97
CA ARG A 250 20.42 -29.24 -10.73
C ARG A 250 21.78 -29.20 -10.03
N ALA A 251 21.89 -29.78 -8.84
CA ALA A 251 23.14 -29.80 -8.09
C ALA A 251 24.12 -30.91 -8.53
N ASP A 252 23.63 -31.92 -9.21
CA ASP A 252 24.40 -33.03 -9.77
C ASP A 252 25.03 -32.71 -11.13
N ILE A 253 24.73 -31.53 -11.72
CA ILE A 253 25.23 -31.09 -13.02
C ILE A 253 26.05 -29.81 -12.88
N VAL A 254 27.32 -29.84 -13.26
CA VAL A 254 28.19 -28.67 -13.30
C VAL A 254 28.28 -28.16 -14.75
N VAL A 255 27.97 -26.88 -14.94
CA VAL A 255 28.00 -26.24 -16.27
C VAL A 255 29.05 -25.13 -16.29
N THR A 256 29.94 -25.18 -17.32
CA THR A 256 30.97 -24.16 -17.51
C THR A 256 30.60 -23.23 -18.67
N ASN A 257 30.82 -21.93 -18.47
CA ASN A 257 30.55 -20.86 -19.44
C ASN A 257 29.07 -20.72 -19.86
N ASN A 258 28.15 -21.30 -19.09
CA ASN A 258 26.70 -21.18 -19.30
C ASN A 258 25.95 -21.09 -17.98
N ASN A 259 24.63 -20.85 -18.03
CA ASN A 259 23.79 -20.92 -16.87
C ASN A 259 23.71 -22.36 -16.34
N CYS A 260 23.43 -22.51 -15.03
CA CYS A 260 23.14 -23.81 -14.42
C CYS A 260 21.98 -24.51 -15.17
N THR A 261 22.00 -25.85 -15.19
CA THR A 261 20.89 -26.63 -15.71
C THR A 261 19.67 -26.45 -14.81
N GLU A 262 18.56 -26.01 -15.37
CA GLU A 262 17.32 -25.81 -14.60
C GLU A 262 16.75 -27.17 -14.17
N TYR A 263 16.20 -27.21 -12.98
CA TYR A 263 15.39 -28.31 -12.47
C TYR A 263 13.99 -28.14 -13.07
N GLY A 264 13.75 -28.91 -14.13
CA GLY A 264 12.52 -28.83 -14.92
C GLY A 264 11.40 -29.70 -14.37
N ARG A 265 10.22 -29.63 -14.96
CA ARG A 265 9.07 -30.47 -14.57
C ARG A 265 9.35 -31.97 -14.68
N ASP A 266 10.17 -32.37 -15.64
CA ASP A 266 10.55 -33.77 -15.84
C ASP A 266 11.44 -34.30 -14.71
N ASP A 267 12.04 -33.40 -13.91
CA ASP A 267 12.83 -33.78 -12.73
C ASP A 267 11.97 -33.91 -11.47
N TYR A 268 10.71 -33.49 -11.50
CA TYR A 268 9.82 -33.50 -10.33
C TYR A 268 9.49 -34.95 -9.95
N GLY A 269 9.67 -35.26 -8.66
CA GLY A 269 9.47 -36.63 -8.13
C GLY A 269 10.63 -37.59 -8.34
N GLU A 270 11.66 -37.24 -9.13
CA GLU A 270 12.84 -38.08 -9.37
C GLU A 270 13.91 -37.98 -8.27
N GLY A 271 13.77 -37.03 -7.36
CA GLY A 271 14.65 -36.88 -6.19
C GLY A 271 16.06 -36.37 -6.50
N HIS A 272 16.24 -35.67 -7.63
CA HIS A 272 17.51 -35.02 -7.93
C HIS A 272 17.80 -33.89 -6.93
N PRO A 273 19.03 -33.70 -6.49
CA PRO A 273 19.39 -32.60 -5.64
C PRO A 273 19.35 -31.27 -6.39
N PHE A 274 18.85 -30.21 -5.73
CA PHE A 274 18.76 -28.87 -6.31
C PHE A 274 19.18 -27.79 -5.33
N TYR A 275 19.48 -26.60 -5.88
CA TYR A 275 19.68 -25.38 -5.12
C TYR A 275 19.01 -24.18 -5.82
N LEU A 276 18.59 -23.20 -5.03
CA LEU A 276 17.83 -22.05 -5.50
C LEU A 276 18.74 -20.84 -5.74
N VAL A 277 18.73 -20.28 -6.94
CA VAL A 277 19.55 -19.14 -7.33
C VAL A 277 18.69 -18.09 -8.04
N PRO A 278 18.84 -16.78 -7.72
CA PRO A 278 18.20 -15.72 -8.47
C PRO A 278 18.92 -15.48 -9.81
N ASN A 279 18.24 -14.82 -10.74
CA ASN A 279 18.87 -14.45 -12.02
C ASN A 279 19.92 -13.35 -11.88
N ALA A 280 19.79 -12.48 -10.89
CA ALA A 280 20.68 -11.34 -10.67
C ALA A 280 20.71 -10.92 -9.20
N TYR A 281 21.80 -10.24 -8.82
CA TYR A 281 21.91 -9.49 -7.55
C TYR A 281 22.05 -8.00 -7.84
N THR A 282 21.43 -7.15 -7.01
CA THR A 282 21.47 -5.70 -7.16
C THR A 282 21.81 -5.03 -5.83
N PHE A 283 22.78 -4.12 -5.86
CA PHE A 283 23.06 -3.17 -4.79
C PHE A 283 22.56 -1.80 -5.23
N ARG A 284 21.66 -1.21 -4.46
CA ARG A 284 20.92 -0.01 -4.86
C ARG A 284 20.96 1.08 -3.81
N GLN A 285 21.33 2.28 -4.23
CA GLN A 285 21.16 3.49 -3.45
C GLN A 285 20.01 4.32 -4.03
N ILE A 286 19.11 4.78 -3.17
CA ILE A 286 17.93 5.55 -3.54
C ILE A 286 17.97 6.91 -2.85
N SER A 287 17.81 7.97 -3.63
CA SER A 287 17.47 9.31 -3.18
C SER A 287 16.02 9.58 -3.57
N GLU A 288 15.19 9.98 -2.62
CA GLU A 288 13.77 10.22 -2.85
C GLU A 288 13.32 11.54 -2.23
N THR A 289 12.51 12.28 -2.97
CA THR A 289 11.75 13.42 -2.47
C THR A 289 10.26 13.19 -2.67
N ASP A 290 9.47 13.48 -1.64
CA ASP A 290 8.01 13.37 -1.65
C ASP A 290 7.40 14.70 -1.21
N LYS A 291 6.78 15.40 -2.16
CA LYS A 291 6.12 16.69 -1.96
C LYS A 291 4.62 16.53 -2.10
N ARG A 292 3.88 17.04 -1.12
CA ARG A 292 2.43 17.00 -1.15
C ARG A 292 1.84 18.32 -0.67
N ASP A 293 0.90 18.83 -1.44
CA ASP A 293 -0.01 19.93 -1.07
C ASP A 293 -1.42 19.35 -0.90
N ALA A 294 -2.07 19.62 0.22
CA ALA A 294 -3.42 19.14 0.50
C ALA A 294 -4.30 20.24 1.09
N ILE A 295 -5.58 20.21 0.71
CA ILE A 295 -6.62 21.12 1.20
C ILE A 295 -7.83 20.28 1.60
N PHE A 296 -8.40 20.61 2.73
CA PHE A 296 -9.69 20.10 3.20
C PHE A 296 -10.63 21.27 3.48
N GLY A 297 -11.90 21.14 3.11
CA GLY A 297 -12.96 22.07 3.45
C GLY A 297 -14.23 21.34 3.88
N ALA A 298 -14.90 21.82 4.92
CA ALA A 298 -16.23 21.36 5.30
C ALA A 298 -17.12 22.55 5.65
N ILE A 299 -18.37 22.45 5.23
CA ILE A 299 -19.46 23.39 5.60
C ILE A 299 -20.58 22.55 6.16
N GLN A 300 -21.01 22.88 7.37
CA GLN A 300 -22.17 22.27 8.00
C GLN A 300 -23.22 23.35 8.22
N TRP A 301 -24.45 23.09 7.79
CA TRP A 301 -25.57 24.02 7.92
C TRP A 301 -26.75 23.31 8.58
N ARG A 302 -27.16 23.84 9.73
CA ARG A 302 -28.30 23.37 10.55
C ARG A 302 -29.33 24.47 10.66
N PRO A 303 -30.17 24.69 9.60
CA PRO A 303 -31.15 25.77 9.60
C PRO A 303 -32.25 25.59 10.66
N SER A 304 -32.48 24.40 11.11
CA SER A 304 -33.35 24.02 12.20
C SER A 304 -32.89 22.69 12.79
N ASP A 305 -33.44 22.30 13.95
CA ASP A 305 -33.14 20.98 14.57
C ASP A 305 -33.53 19.79 13.68
N GLN A 306 -34.39 20.01 12.69
CA GLN A 306 -34.83 18.97 11.74
C GLN A 306 -33.89 18.76 10.57
N PHE A 307 -33.01 19.73 10.26
CA PHE A 307 -32.14 19.66 9.09
C PHE A 307 -30.67 19.79 9.49
N ASN A 308 -29.85 18.84 9.03
CA ASN A 308 -28.40 18.89 9.15
C ASN A 308 -27.79 18.60 7.76
N ILE A 309 -27.18 19.61 7.16
CA ILE A 309 -26.59 19.55 5.82
C ILE A 309 -25.08 19.66 5.99
N ASN A 310 -24.34 18.70 5.45
CA ASN A 310 -22.88 18.68 5.50
C ASN A 310 -22.28 18.51 4.11
N LEU A 311 -21.45 19.44 3.71
CA LEU A 311 -20.63 19.39 2.48
C LEU A 311 -19.17 19.31 2.89
N ASP A 312 -18.43 18.32 2.38
CA ASP A 312 -17.00 18.19 2.57
C ASP A 312 -16.28 17.98 1.24
N VAL A 313 -15.08 18.53 1.13
CA VAL A 313 -14.19 18.41 -0.03
C VAL A 313 -12.76 18.22 0.42
N GLN A 314 -12.05 17.28 -0.22
CA GLN A 314 -10.64 17.01 -0.03
C GLN A 314 -9.91 17.07 -1.36
N TYR A 315 -8.78 17.74 -1.40
CA TYR A 315 -7.89 17.80 -2.54
C TYR A 315 -6.46 17.52 -2.09
N SER A 316 -5.72 16.74 -2.86
CA SER A 316 -4.30 16.50 -2.63
C SER A 316 -3.57 16.40 -3.97
N ASP A 317 -2.45 17.09 -4.08
CA ASP A 317 -1.50 16.98 -5.19
C ASP A 317 -0.15 16.55 -4.62
N ARG A 318 0.36 15.41 -5.10
CA ARG A 318 1.60 14.79 -4.65
C ARG A 318 2.54 14.60 -5.83
N THR A 319 3.78 15.00 -5.65
CA THR A 319 4.88 14.70 -6.56
C THR A 319 5.96 13.94 -5.82
N PHE A 320 6.28 12.79 -6.35
CA PHE A 320 7.28 11.88 -5.85
C PHE A 320 8.37 11.73 -6.90
N VAL A 321 9.63 11.93 -6.53
CA VAL A 321 10.78 11.75 -7.42
C VAL A 321 11.79 10.85 -6.75
N GLU A 322 12.21 9.82 -7.46
CA GLU A 322 13.16 8.82 -6.97
C GLU A 322 14.30 8.65 -7.97
N SER A 323 15.52 8.84 -7.51
CA SER A 323 16.76 8.60 -8.26
C SER A 323 17.42 7.33 -7.71
N ARG A 324 17.69 6.37 -8.57
CA ARG A 324 18.34 5.09 -8.23
C ARG A 324 19.71 4.99 -8.86
N ARG A 325 20.65 4.44 -8.11
CA ARG A 325 22.01 4.10 -8.55
C ARG A 325 22.24 2.64 -8.19
N ASP A 326 22.33 1.80 -9.21
CA ASP A 326 22.39 0.35 -9.04
C ASP A 326 23.72 -0.22 -9.53
N LEU A 327 24.26 -1.16 -8.77
CA LEU A 327 25.23 -2.12 -9.26
C LEU A 327 24.55 -3.46 -9.43
N ASN A 328 24.55 -4.04 -10.63
CA ASN A 328 23.95 -5.33 -10.90
C ASN A 328 25.00 -6.38 -11.24
N ILE A 329 24.83 -7.56 -10.64
CA ILE A 329 25.46 -8.81 -11.04
C ILE A 329 24.39 -9.54 -11.85
N SER A 330 24.41 -9.39 -13.18
CA SER A 330 23.23 -9.63 -14.03
C SER A 330 23.08 -11.08 -14.52
N GLU A 331 24.11 -11.92 -14.32
CA GLU A 331 24.11 -13.32 -14.72
C GLU A 331 24.49 -14.23 -13.54
N ALA A 332 23.70 -14.15 -12.45
CA ALA A 332 24.03 -14.82 -11.18
C ALA A 332 24.01 -16.36 -11.24
N ARG A 333 23.47 -16.96 -12.31
CA ARG A 333 23.41 -18.41 -12.50
C ARG A 333 24.54 -18.99 -13.35
N ARG A 334 25.49 -18.16 -13.76
CA ARG A 334 26.49 -18.55 -14.76
C ARG A 334 27.74 -19.15 -14.13
N SER A 335 28.21 -20.28 -14.69
CA SER A 335 29.46 -21.00 -14.33
C SER A 335 29.59 -21.25 -12.81
N LEU A 336 28.49 -21.72 -12.19
CA LEU A 336 28.45 -21.94 -10.75
C LEU A 336 29.30 -23.12 -10.33
N THR A 337 30.13 -22.89 -9.31
CA THR A 337 31.02 -23.89 -8.70
C THR A 337 31.05 -23.71 -7.18
N ASN A 338 31.57 -24.71 -6.45
CA ASN A 338 31.68 -24.67 -4.98
C ASN A 338 30.35 -24.34 -4.27
N VAL A 339 29.25 -24.83 -4.80
CA VAL A 339 27.92 -24.54 -4.27
C VAL A 339 27.69 -25.32 -2.98
N VAL A 340 27.40 -24.60 -1.90
CA VAL A 340 26.96 -25.16 -0.61
C VAL A 340 25.55 -24.67 -0.35
N TYR A 341 24.63 -25.59 -0.05
CA TYR A 341 23.22 -25.29 0.19
C TYR A 341 22.66 -26.17 1.31
N ASP A 342 21.57 -25.72 1.91
CA ASP A 342 20.89 -26.47 2.99
C ASP A 342 19.86 -27.49 2.43
N GLU A 343 19.14 -28.17 3.34
CA GLU A 343 18.13 -29.18 3.01
C GLU A 343 16.95 -28.65 2.20
N ASN A 344 16.71 -27.34 2.21
CA ASN A 344 15.67 -26.66 1.47
C ASN A 344 16.18 -26.08 0.13
N GLY A 345 17.42 -26.35 -0.23
CA GLY A 345 18.05 -25.80 -1.42
C GLY A 345 18.52 -24.34 -1.28
N ILE A 346 18.52 -23.77 -0.09
CA ILE A 346 18.99 -22.40 0.14
C ILE A 346 20.50 -22.36 0.10
N VAL A 347 21.04 -21.58 -0.86
CA VAL A 347 22.49 -21.44 -1.03
C VAL A 347 23.11 -20.70 0.15
N GLN A 348 24.17 -21.26 0.71
CA GLN A 348 25.01 -20.68 1.76
C GLN A 348 26.28 -20.05 1.17
N SER A 349 26.88 -20.70 0.18
CA SER A 349 28.01 -20.15 -0.57
C SER A 349 28.08 -20.70 -2.00
N LEU A 350 28.64 -19.91 -2.90
CA LEU A 350 28.97 -20.32 -4.27
C LEU A 350 30.06 -19.43 -4.87
N SER A 351 30.64 -19.90 -5.97
CA SER A 351 31.48 -19.09 -6.89
C SER A 351 30.84 -19.08 -8.26
N GLY A 352 30.87 -17.95 -8.95
CA GLY A 352 30.29 -17.79 -10.28
C GLY A 352 31.02 -16.76 -11.13
N GLN A 353 30.50 -16.52 -12.32
CA GLN A 353 30.96 -15.48 -13.24
C GLN A 353 29.76 -14.69 -13.77
N SER A 354 29.87 -13.37 -13.83
CA SER A 354 28.78 -12.52 -14.27
C SER A 354 29.28 -11.31 -15.05
N ALA A 355 28.44 -10.81 -15.94
CA ALA A 355 28.54 -9.41 -16.35
C ALA A 355 28.15 -8.52 -15.17
N ILE A 356 28.87 -7.42 -15.00
CA ILE A 356 28.58 -6.40 -14.00
C ILE A 356 28.00 -5.18 -14.72
N GLU A 357 26.97 -4.56 -14.17
CA GLU A 357 26.28 -3.43 -14.78
C GLU A 357 26.18 -2.28 -13.79
N SER A 358 26.42 -1.06 -14.27
CA SER A 358 26.05 0.18 -13.59
C SER A 358 24.74 0.69 -14.20
N ASN A 359 23.67 0.67 -13.42
CA ASN A 359 22.35 1.10 -13.87
C ASN A 359 21.94 2.36 -13.12
N GLY A 360 21.19 3.21 -13.80
CA GLY A 360 20.58 4.40 -13.23
C GLY A 360 19.10 4.46 -13.58
N SER A 361 18.29 4.99 -12.68
CA SER A 361 16.86 5.23 -12.93
C SER A 361 16.43 6.53 -12.30
N GLU A 362 15.64 7.31 -13.04
CA GLU A 362 14.91 8.47 -12.56
C GLU A 362 13.41 8.21 -12.71
N LEU A 363 12.71 8.04 -11.59
CA LEU A 363 11.27 7.84 -11.54
C LEU A 363 10.59 9.12 -11.03
N SER A 364 9.68 9.66 -11.80
CA SER A 364 8.75 10.71 -11.39
C SER A 364 7.33 10.18 -11.34
N ARG A 365 6.64 10.43 -10.22
CA ARG A 365 5.22 10.08 -10.03
C ARG A 365 4.46 11.31 -9.59
N ALA A 366 3.46 11.72 -10.36
CA ALA A 366 2.52 12.76 -9.98
C ALA A 366 1.15 12.12 -9.69
N GLU A 367 0.57 12.43 -8.54
CA GLU A 367 -0.73 11.91 -8.12
C GLU A 367 -1.64 13.04 -7.63
N GLU A 368 -2.78 13.20 -8.30
CA GLU A 368 -3.82 14.15 -7.93
C GLU A 368 -5.05 13.40 -7.39
N TYR A 369 -5.51 13.78 -6.21
CA TYR A 369 -6.74 13.28 -5.60
C TYR A 369 -7.74 14.42 -5.41
N LEU A 370 -9.01 14.14 -5.74
CA LEU A 370 -10.15 15.01 -5.42
C LEU A 370 -11.30 14.13 -4.95
N GLY A 371 -11.79 14.38 -3.74
CA GLY A 371 -12.91 13.66 -3.16
C GLY A 371 -13.79 14.55 -2.31
N GLY A 372 -15.02 14.10 -2.06
CA GLY A 372 -15.95 14.78 -1.19
C GLY A 372 -17.40 14.37 -1.44
N GLY A 373 -18.31 15.03 -0.74
CA GLY A 373 -19.73 14.77 -0.90
C GLY A 373 -20.63 15.68 -0.09
N LEU A 374 -21.89 15.60 -0.42
CA LEU A 374 -22.98 16.31 0.23
C LEU A 374 -23.89 15.31 0.93
N SER A 375 -24.09 15.49 2.24
CA SER A 375 -25.05 14.73 3.05
C SER A 375 -26.15 15.68 3.57
N ILE A 376 -27.39 15.26 3.42
CA ILE A 376 -28.57 15.96 3.94
C ILE A 376 -29.30 14.98 4.86
N GLU A 377 -29.37 15.31 6.12
CA GLU A 377 -30.16 14.61 7.12
C GLU A 377 -31.40 15.45 7.44
N TRP A 378 -32.56 14.81 7.32
CA TRP A 378 -33.85 15.43 7.60
C TRP A 378 -34.64 14.57 8.57
N GLN A 379 -35.11 15.20 9.65
CA GLN A 379 -35.96 14.59 10.70
C GLN A 379 -37.35 15.19 10.63
N PRO A 380 -38.25 14.72 9.74
CA PRO A 380 -39.59 15.24 9.58
C PRO A 380 -40.50 15.01 10.81
N SER A 381 -40.11 14.09 11.67
CA SER A 381 -40.75 13.86 12.99
C SER A 381 -39.72 13.28 13.95
N ASP A 382 -40.06 13.27 15.25
CA ASP A 382 -39.18 12.71 16.30
C ASP A 382 -38.81 11.24 16.09
N ARG A 383 -39.54 10.52 15.23
CA ARG A 383 -39.36 9.10 14.96
C ARG A 383 -38.75 8.80 13.61
N LEU A 384 -38.77 9.72 12.68
CA LEU A 384 -38.33 9.46 11.30
C LEU A 384 -37.11 10.29 10.95
N THR A 385 -36.03 9.63 10.58
CA THR A 385 -34.82 10.24 10.04
C THR A 385 -34.62 9.78 8.59
N LEU A 386 -34.41 10.73 7.68
CA LEU A 386 -34.11 10.49 6.27
C LEU A 386 -32.72 11.07 5.97
N ILE A 387 -31.88 10.30 5.26
CA ILE A 387 -30.53 10.74 4.87
C ILE A 387 -30.39 10.56 3.38
N ILE A 388 -29.96 11.63 2.70
CA ILE A 388 -29.54 11.62 1.29
C ILE A 388 -28.06 11.99 1.26
N ASP A 389 -27.27 11.17 0.58
CA ASP A 389 -25.82 11.37 0.44
C ASP A 389 -25.39 11.18 -1.00
N GLY A 390 -24.64 12.13 -1.54
CA GLY A 390 -24.02 12.07 -2.85
C GLY A 390 -22.53 12.29 -2.73
N SER A 391 -21.71 11.48 -3.42
CA SER A 391 -20.25 11.56 -3.33
C SER A 391 -19.55 11.41 -4.68
N TYR A 392 -18.38 12.01 -4.74
CA TYR A 392 -17.45 11.95 -5.86
C TYR A 392 -16.04 11.74 -5.34
N SER A 393 -15.29 10.83 -5.98
CA SER A 393 -13.87 10.62 -5.71
C SER A 393 -13.13 10.32 -7.00
N ARG A 394 -11.95 10.92 -7.18
CA ARG A 394 -11.10 10.73 -8.36
C ARG A 394 -9.63 10.78 -7.96
N THR A 395 -8.85 9.81 -8.47
CA THR A 395 -7.38 9.84 -8.43
C THR A 395 -6.83 9.73 -9.84
N ILE A 396 -5.87 10.58 -10.18
CA ILE A 396 -5.08 10.51 -11.40
C ILE A 396 -3.63 10.33 -10.99
N ARG A 397 -2.98 9.27 -11.48
CA ARG A 397 -1.56 9.01 -11.32
C ARG A 397 -0.88 9.01 -12.68
N VAL A 398 0.22 9.71 -12.80
CA VAL A 398 1.12 9.67 -13.95
C VAL A 398 2.49 9.25 -13.43
N GLU A 399 3.05 8.23 -14.03
CA GLU A 399 4.39 7.73 -13.74
C GLU A 399 5.25 7.87 -14.99
N ASP A 400 6.49 8.30 -14.82
CA ASP A 400 7.50 8.46 -15.87
C ASP A 400 8.83 7.99 -15.30
N GLU A 401 9.35 6.89 -15.82
CA GLU A 401 10.60 6.29 -15.40
C GLU A 401 11.57 6.22 -16.57
N ARG A 402 12.75 6.78 -16.38
CA ARG A 402 13.87 6.74 -17.31
C ARG A 402 14.96 5.85 -16.74
N ASN A 403 15.36 4.85 -17.50
CA ASN A 403 16.35 3.87 -17.08
C ASN A 403 17.51 3.86 -18.07
N VAL A 404 18.72 3.79 -17.53
CA VAL A 404 19.96 3.56 -18.29
C VAL A 404 20.66 2.35 -17.71
N ARG A 405 21.14 1.47 -18.59
CA ARG A 405 22.01 0.36 -18.25
C ARG A 405 23.32 0.48 -19.02
N LEU A 406 24.43 0.38 -18.31
CA LEU A 406 25.77 0.30 -18.89
C LEU A 406 26.43 -0.98 -18.36
N ARG A 407 26.80 -1.88 -19.27
CA ARG A 407 27.42 -3.18 -18.93
C ARG A 407 28.94 -3.05 -18.95
N THR A 408 29.63 -3.89 -18.21
CA THR A 408 31.07 -3.97 -18.25
C THR A 408 31.59 -4.64 -19.51
N ASP A 409 32.59 -4.00 -20.16
CA ASP A 409 33.58 -4.68 -20.98
C ASP A 409 34.96 -4.40 -20.39
N PRO A 410 35.71 -5.40 -19.93
CA PRO A 410 37.04 -5.24 -19.36
C PRO A 410 38.13 -4.88 -20.40
N THR A 411 37.76 -4.41 -21.57
CA THR A 411 38.69 -3.88 -22.60
C THR A 411 39.02 -2.42 -22.23
N ASP A 412 40.30 -2.09 -22.24
CA ASP A 412 40.75 -0.71 -21.95
C ASP A 412 40.44 0.28 -23.08
N VAL A 413 40.76 1.55 -22.89
CA VAL A 413 40.51 2.61 -23.87
C VAL A 413 41.28 2.45 -25.20
N ASN A 414 42.30 1.57 -25.22
CA ASN A 414 43.08 1.23 -26.41
C ASN A 414 42.59 -0.05 -27.10
N GLY A 415 41.50 -0.66 -26.65
CA GLY A 415 40.95 -1.87 -27.17
C GLY A 415 41.62 -3.15 -26.68
N VAL A 416 42.49 -3.05 -25.65
CA VAL A 416 43.21 -4.21 -25.10
C VAL A 416 42.39 -4.78 -23.93
N ARG A 417 42.08 -6.07 -23.99
CA ARG A 417 41.48 -6.80 -22.85
C ARG A 417 42.51 -6.92 -21.74
N THR A 418 42.15 -6.37 -20.60
CA THR A 418 43.08 -6.20 -19.50
C THR A 418 43.30 -7.49 -18.71
N VAL A 419 42.29 -7.99 -17.99
CA VAL A 419 42.50 -9.06 -16.98
C VAL A 419 41.70 -10.33 -17.29
N PHE A 420 40.56 -10.22 -17.98
CA PHE A 420 39.63 -11.30 -18.18
C PHE A 420 39.52 -11.65 -19.68
N ASN A 421 39.62 -12.97 -20.01
CA ASN A 421 39.49 -13.41 -21.39
C ASN A 421 38.07 -13.37 -21.97
N ASN A 422 37.08 -13.14 -21.10
CA ASN A 422 35.68 -12.98 -21.46
C ASN A 422 35.10 -11.77 -20.73
N MET A 423 33.92 -11.33 -21.11
CA MET A 423 33.22 -10.20 -20.51
C MET A 423 32.51 -10.57 -19.18
N ARG A 424 32.96 -11.64 -18.52
CA ARG A 424 32.38 -12.13 -17.26
C ARG A 424 33.43 -12.09 -16.17
N ILE A 425 33.02 -11.41 -15.09
CA ILE A 425 33.89 -11.17 -13.93
C ILE A 425 33.60 -12.24 -12.87
N PRO A 426 34.63 -12.90 -12.33
CA PRO A 426 34.43 -13.85 -11.23
C PRO A 426 33.89 -13.15 -9.99
N TYR A 427 32.98 -13.84 -9.31
CA TYR A 427 32.47 -13.40 -8.02
C TYR A 427 32.29 -14.59 -7.07
N THR A 428 32.24 -14.30 -5.78
CA THR A 428 31.85 -15.25 -4.73
C THR A 428 30.64 -14.70 -3.97
N TYR A 429 29.81 -15.61 -3.51
CA TYR A 429 28.65 -15.33 -2.67
C TYR A 429 28.79 -16.17 -1.40
N GLU A 430 28.58 -15.57 -0.24
CA GLU A 430 28.52 -16.23 1.04
C GLU A 430 27.50 -15.53 1.95
N ILE A 431 26.63 -16.29 2.61
CA ILE A 431 25.73 -15.75 3.60
C ILE A 431 26.00 -16.38 4.97
N ALA A 432 26.39 -15.56 5.93
CA ALA A 432 26.63 -16.02 7.28
C ALA A 432 25.31 -16.35 8.00
N PRO A 433 25.27 -17.36 8.90
CA PRO A 433 24.09 -17.67 9.69
C PRO A 433 23.59 -16.44 10.46
N GLY A 434 22.31 -16.09 10.25
CA GLY A 434 21.67 -14.92 10.87
C GLY A 434 21.90 -13.60 10.14
N SER A 435 22.73 -13.55 9.08
CA SER A 435 22.87 -12.38 8.22
C SER A 435 21.73 -12.30 7.21
N PHE A 436 21.27 -11.07 6.89
CA PHE A 436 20.26 -10.81 5.87
C PHE A 436 20.88 -10.46 4.52
N VAL A 437 22.07 -9.85 4.53
CA VAL A 437 22.78 -9.45 3.32
C VAL A 437 23.93 -10.43 3.09
N PRO A 438 24.02 -11.06 1.91
CA PRO A 438 25.16 -11.91 1.59
C PRO A 438 26.43 -11.07 1.39
N THR A 439 27.57 -11.65 1.73
CA THR A 439 28.87 -11.16 1.33
C THR A 439 29.11 -11.55 -0.12
N ILE A 440 28.99 -10.59 -1.04
CA ILE A 440 29.34 -10.79 -2.44
C ILE A 440 30.66 -10.10 -2.72
N THR A 441 31.68 -10.86 -3.08
CA THR A 441 33.01 -10.36 -3.40
C THR A 441 33.27 -10.49 -4.90
N ILE A 442 33.54 -9.38 -5.55
CA ILE A 442 33.94 -9.33 -6.95
C ILE A 442 35.45 -9.54 -7.02
N ASP A 443 35.95 -10.19 -8.05
CA ASP A 443 37.39 -10.39 -8.26
C ASP A 443 38.15 -9.05 -8.11
N PRO A 444 39.13 -8.94 -7.18
CA PRO A 444 39.78 -7.66 -6.85
C PRO A 444 40.58 -7.05 -7.99
N ARG A 445 40.84 -7.78 -9.05
CA ARG A 445 41.44 -7.26 -10.28
C ARG A 445 40.48 -6.39 -11.08
N PHE A 446 39.19 -6.44 -10.81
CA PHE A 446 38.16 -5.59 -11.42
C PHE A 446 37.83 -4.45 -10.46
N ASP A 447 38.16 -3.22 -10.85
CA ASP A 447 37.85 -2.03 -10.05
C ASP A 447 36.43 -1.54 -10.32
N LEU A 448 35.53 -1.81 -9.37
CA LEU A 448 34.13 -1.38 -9.43
C LEU A 448 33.97 0.14 -9.55
N ASN A 449 34.97 0.93 -9.13
CA ASN A 449 34.88 2.40 -9.16
C ASN A 449 35.41 3.01 -10.46
N ASN A 450 35.99 2.19 -11.36
CA ASN A 450 36.49 2.66 -12.63
C ASN A 450 35.37 2.82 -13.66
N HIS A 451 34.94 4.04 -13.90
CA HIS A 451 33.90 4.39 -14.85
C HIS A 451 34.21 3.94 -16.29
N ASP A 452 35.48 3.85 -16.68
CA ASP A 452 35.90 3.50 -18.04
C ASP A 452 35.60 2.04 -18.38
N LEU A 453 35.25 1.23 -17.39
CA LEU A 453 34.88 -0.17 -17.58
C LEU A 453 33.38 -0.39 -17.85
N PHE A 454 32.52 0.63 -17.70
CA PHE A 454 31.08 0.53 -17.88
C PHE A 454 30.63 1.28 -19.13
N TRP A 455 30.57 0.59 -20.26
CA TRP A 455 30.25 1.22 -21.54
C TRP A 455 29.59 0.28 -22.57
N ASP A 456 29.66 -1.02 -22.38
CA ASP A 456 29.16 -2.02 -23.34
C ASP A 456 27.65 -2.23 -23.20
N ASP A 457 26.99 -2.65 -24.27
CA ASP A 457 25.57 -2.96 -24.35
C ASP A 457 24.69 -1.90 -23.63
N ALA A 458 24.92 -0.64 -23.94
CA ALA A 458 24.17 0.49 -23.37
C ALA A 458 22.70 0.40 -23.78
N ARG A 459 21.83 0.52 -22.81
CA ARG A 459 20.38 0.44 -23.03
C ARG A 459 19.70 1.63 -22.36
N PHE A 460 18.86 2.33 -23.13
CA PHE A 460 18.06 3.46 -22.70
C PHE A 460 16.60 3.08 -22.79
N ARG A 461 15.87 3.26 -21.69
CA ARG A 461 14.46 2.88 -21.60
C ARG A 461 13.69 4.00 -20.96
N ARG A 462 12.47 4.26 -21.46
CA ARG A 462 11.51 5.14 -20.84
C ARG A 462 10.17 4.43 -20.75
N ASP A 463 9.65 4.34 -19.52
CA ASP A 463 8.33 3.80 -19.23
C ASP A 463 7.43 4.91 -18.71
N GLN A 464 6.32 5.15 -19.38
CA GLN A 464 5.31 6.12 -18.98
C GLN A 464 3.96 5.45 -18.88
N SER A 465 3.28 5.66 -17.78
CA SER A 465 1.93 5.15 -17.57
C SER A 465 1.01 6.22 -17.00
N ARG A 466 -0.28 6.08 -17.28
CA ARG A 466 -1.32 6.96 -16.73
C ARG A 466 -2.46 6.12 -16.21
N ARG A 467 -2.76 6.33 -14.94
CA ARG A 467 -3.84 5.65 -14.23
C ARG A 467 -4.91 6.65 -13.80
N HIS A 468 -6.16 6.32 -14.03
CA HIS A 468 -7.30 7.12 -13.68
C HIS A 468 -8.34 6.25 -12.98
N ASN A 469 -8.64 6.59 -11.73
CA ASN A 469 -9.66 5.92 -10.92
C ASN A 469 -10.70 6.95 -10.48
N LYS A 470 -12.00 6.66 -10.73
CA LYS A 470 -13.11 7.56 -10.42
C LYS A 470 -14.28 6.77 -9.84
N ILE A 471 -14.88 7.28 -8.78
CA ILE A 471 -16.11 6.76 -8.17
C ILE A 471 -17.13 7.89 -8.06
N ILE A 472 -18.37 7.60 -8.45
CA ILE A 472 -19.56 8.43 -8.19
C ILE A 472 -20.55 7.56 -7.44
N ALA A 473 -21.12 8.06 -6.35
CA ALA A 473 -22.10 7.30 -5.60
C ALA A 473 -23.21 8.19 -5.06
N GLY A 474 -24.40 7.58 -4.92
CA GLY A 474 -25.53 8.17 -4.23
C GLY A 474 -26.17 7.17 -3.26
N ARG A 475 -26.60 7.63 -2.11
CA ARG A 475 -27.21 6.83 -1.05
C ARG A 475 -28.46 7.53 -0.51
N PHE A 476 -29.46 6.73 -0.19
CA PHE A 476 -30.67 7.14 0.54
C PHE A 476 -30.88 6.16 1.68
N ASP A 477 -31.06 6.66 2.90
CA ASP A 477 -31.37 5.88 4.09
C ASP A 477 -32.59 6.47 4.80
N ALA A 478 -33.39 5.60 5.41
CA ALA A 478 -34.53 5.94 6.26
C ALA A 478 -34.43 5.14 7.57
N GLY A 479 -34.58 5.81 8.67
CA GLY A 479 -34.62 5.22 10.02
C GLY A 479 -35.92 5.61 10.73
N TYR A 480 -36.62 4.64 11.29
CA TYR A 480 -37.84 4.85 12.03
C TYR A 480 -37.71 4.28 13.45
N GLU A 481 -37.75 5.18 14.45
CA GLU A 481 -37.76 4.80 15.88
C GLU A 481 -39.10 4.19 16.28
N MET A 482 -39.05 3.07 16.99
CA MET A 482 -40.23 2.28 17.38
C MET A 482 -40.24 2.02 18.87
N ASP A 483 -41.45 1.85 19.40
CA ASP A 483 -41.64 1.36 20.76
C ASP A 483 -41.82 -0.16 20.74
N GLY A 484 -41.16 -0.92 21.60
CA GLY A 484 -41.31 -2.35 21.72
C GLY A 484 -40.04 -3.16 21.57
N PHE A 485 -40.13 -4.39 21.14
CA PHE A 485 -38.97 -5.31 20.97
C PHE A 485 -37.91 -4.73 20.02
N PHE A 486 -38.35 -4.18 18.93
CA PHE A 486 -37.46 -3.45 18.02
C PHE A 486 -37.53 -1.95 18.36
N SER A 487 -36.34 -1.37 18.62
CA SER A 487 -36.19 0.05 18.95
C SER A 487 -36.08 0.92 17.69
N LYS A 488 -35.58 0.37 16.57
CA LYS A 488 -35.45 1.10 15.31
C LYS A 488 -35.52 0.16 14.12
N LEU A 489 -36.16 0.63 13.07
CA LEU A 489 -36.12 -0.01 11.74
C LEU A 489 -35.39 0.92 10.78
N SER A 490 -34.39 0.39 10.11
CA SER A 490 -33.58 1.13 9.11
C SER A 490 -33.63 0.43 7.77
N ALA A 491 -33.73 1.19 6.69
CA ALA A 491 -33.61 0.70 5.33
C ALA A 491 -32.89 1.71 4.46
N GLY A 492 -32.17 1.24 3.46
CA GLY A 492 -31.49 2.15 2.55
C GLY A 492 -31.11 1.50 1.23
N VAL A 493 -30.79 2.36 0.27
CA VAL A 493 -30.33 1.99 -1.07
C VAL A 493 -29.10 2.82 -1.42
N ARG A 494 -28.12 2.19 -2.06
CA ARG A 494 -26.90 2.82 -2.57
C ARG A 494 -26.65 2.39 -3.99
N TRP A 495 -26.37 3.37 -4.84
CA TRP A 495 -25.84 3.16 -6.18
C TRP A 495 -24.44 3.75 -6.27
N SER A 496 -23.52 3.04 -6.97
CA SER A 496 -22.20 3.58 -7.25
C SER A 496 -21.70 3.09 -8.61
N GLU A 497 -20.91 3.95 -9.28
CA GLU A 497 -20.19 3.63 -10.50
C GLU A 497 -18.71 3.95 -10.29
N MET A 498 -17.86 2.92 -10.44
CA MET A 498 -16.41 3.04 -10.47
C MET A 498 -15.93 2.90 -11.91
N THR A 499 -15.03 3.78 -12.35
CA THR A 499 -14.31 3.68 -13.62
C THR A 499 -12.82 3.65 -13.32
N PHE A 500 -12.16 2.58 -13.73
CA PHE A 500 -10.72 2.38 -13.61
C PHE A 500 -10.09 2.25 -14.98
N ARG A 501 -9.09 3.08 -15.28
CA ARG A 501 -8.31 3.05 -16.50
C ARG A 501 -6.83 3.07 -16.19
N ASP A 502 -6.09 2.18 -16.82
CA ASP A 502 -4.63 2.03 -16.67
C ASP A 502 -4.04 1.87 -18.07
N TYR A 503 -3.30 2.88 -18.52
CA TYR A 503 -2.76 2.96 -19.87
C TYR A 503 -1.26 3.15 -19.83
N ASP A 504 -0.54 2.30 -20.55
CA ASP A 504 0.85 2.53 -20.92
C ASP A 504 0.87 3.59 -22.04
N VAL A 505 1.48 4.73 -21.76
CA VAL A 505 1.69 5.78 -22.75
C VAL A 505 2.94 5.46 -23.57
N ARG A 506 3.98 4.96 -22.90
CA ARG A 506 5.20 4.44 -23.50
C ARG A 506 5.73 3.32 -22.62
N ASN A 507 6.22 2.25 -23.25
CA ASN A 507 6.93 1.18 -22.56
C ASN A 507 7.97 0.59 -23.54
N GLY A 508 9.24 0.67 -23.17
CA GLY A 508 10.29 -0.02 -23.91
C GLY A 508 11.55 0.79 -24.18
N ASP A 509 12.48 0.08 -24.75
CA ASP A 509 13.82 0.58 -25.07
C ASP A 509 13.80 1.50 -26.28
N PHE A 510 14.73 2.46 -26.32
CA PHE A 510 15.04 3.22 -27.51
C PHE A 510 15.96 2.36 -28.38
N ASN A 511 15.56 2.11 -29.62
CA ASN A 511 16.41 1.49 -30.61
C ASN A 511 17.39 2.54 -31.15
N LEU A 512 18.65 2.39 -30.77
CA LEU A 512 19.71 3.29 -31.17
C LEU A 512 20.59 2.59 -32.22
N ASN A 513 20.73 3.19 -33.38
CA ASN A 513 21.56 2.68 -34.45
C ASN A 513 22.43 3.83 -34.98
N PRO A 514 23.80 3.77 -34.86
CA PRO A 514 24.58 2.65 -34.31
C PRO A 514 24.42 2.52 -32.77
N PRO A 515 24.80 1.37 -32.22
CA PRO A 515 24.79 1.16 -30.79
C PRO A 515 25.59 2.24 -30.06
N ILE A 516 24.97 2.86 -29.06
CA ILE A 516 25.57 3.95 -28.27
C ILE A 516 26.75 3.48 -27.42
N ALA A 517 26.86 2.17 -27.20
CA ALA A 517 27.77 1.51 -26.28
C ALA A 517 29.25 1.88 -26.45
N GLU A 518 29.66 2.43 -27.59
CA GLU A 518 31.07 2.62 -27.93
C GLU A 518 31.61 3.99 -27.58
N ASP A 519 30.80 4.95 -27.13
CA ASP A 519 31.27 6.29 -26.81
C ASP A 519 31.56 6.48 -25.31
N ARG A 520 32.64 5.86 -24.84
CA ARG A 520 33.17 6.07 -23.46
C ARG A 520 33.36 7.56 -23.13
N ARG A 521 33.64 8.41 -24.13
CA ARG A 521 33.79 9.83 -23.92
C ARG A 521 32.48 10.47 -23.43
N ILE A 522 31.34 10.10 -24.01
CA ILE A 522 30.03 10.58 -23.59
C ILE A 522 29.73 10.08 -22.19
N ASN A 523 29.91 8.80 -21.92
CA ASN A 523 29.72 8.25 -20.56
C ASN A 523 30.56 9.00 -19.53
N ASN A 524 31.80 9.32 -19.87
CA ASN A 524 32.70 10.06 -18.99
C ASN A 524 32.30 11.52 -18.72
N LEU A 525 31.57 12.17 -19.65
CA LEU A 525 30.97 13.50 -19.38
C LEU A 525 29.90 13.41 -18.30
N CYS A 526 29.15 12.30 -18.24
CA CYS A 526 28.03 12.06 -17.35
C CYS A 526 28.38 11.27 -16.10
N ARG A 527 29.68 11.07 -15.79
CA ARG A 527 30.06 10.39 -14.54
C ARG A 527 29.57 11.17 -13.32
N ASN A 528 28.98 10.48 -12.38
CA ASN A 528 28.64 11.08 -11.11
C ASN A 528 29.88 11.21 -10.21
N ARG A 529 30.42 12.44 -10.09
CA ARG A 529 31.65 12.68 -9.32
C ARG A 529 31.44 12.70 -7.81
N ALA A 530 30.22 12.87 -7.36
CA ALA A 530 29.88 12.83 -5.94
C ALA A 530 29.70 11.40 -5.41
N PHE A 531 29.69 10.41 -6.29
CA PHE A 531 29.64 9.00 -6.02
C PHE A 531 30.85 8.33 -6.70
N PRO A 532 31.43 7.25 -6.19
CA PRO A 532 30.94 6.39 -5.11
C PRO A 532 31.26 6.92 -3.70
N GLN A 533 30.33 6.74 -2.79
CA GLN A 533 30.63 6.81 -1.37
C GLN A 533 31.25 5.49 -0.89
N THR A 534 31.90 5.50 0.28
CA THR A 534 32.69 4.35 0.76
C THR A 534 32.01 3.56 1.86
N ASP A 535 30.77 3.90 2.21
CA ASP A 535 30.04 3.36 3.36
C ASP A 535 28.63 2.83 3.03
N PHE A 536 28.36 2.54 1.75
CA PHE A 536 27.09 1.96 1.31
C PHE A 536 26.78 0.66 2.09
N LEU A 537 25.56 0.56 2.65
CA LEU A 537 25.10 -0.56 3.49
C LEU A 537 26.07 -0.95 4.62
N SER A 538 26.86 0.00 5.13
CA SER A 538 27.84 -0.29 6.20
C SER A 538 27.19 -0.68 7.53
N ALA A 539 25.88 -0.43 7.69
CA ALA A 539 25.12 -0.87 8.86
C ALA A 539 24.55 -2.30 8.71
N ALA A 540 24.68 -2.92 7.54
CA ALA A 540 24.26 -4.29 7.29
C ALA A 540 25.45 -5.24 7.45
N ASP A 541 25.29 -6.24 8.32
CA ASP A 541 26.30 -7.28 8.49
C ASP A 541 26.49 -8.06 7.18
N GLY A 542 27.74 -8.32 6.82
CA GLY A 542 28.11 -9.13 5.65
C GLY A 542 28.30 -8.36 4.36
N ASN A 543 27.92 -7.09 4.25
CA ASN A 543 28.12 -6.34 3.00
C ASN A 543 29.60 -6.08 2.69
N ALA A 544 30.08 -6.50 1.51
CA ALA A 544 31.43 -6.25 1.01
C ALA A 544 31.50 -5.18 -0.09
N ILE A 545 30.35 -4.80 -0.69
CA ILE A 545 30.26 -3.81 -1.76
C ILE A 545 29.83 -2.48 -1.16
N THR A 546 30.77 -1.54 -1.06
CA THR A 546 30.54 -0.25 -0.42
C THR A 546 30.52 0.93 -1.39
N SER A 547 30.96 0.72 -2.63
CA SER A 547 31.02 1.76 -3.66
C SER A 547 31.15 1.16 -5.07
N TRP A 548 30.73 1.91 -6.08
CA TRP A 548 30.87 1.56 -7.53
C TRP A 548 30.72 2.79 -8.40
N ALA A 549 31.13 2.69 -9.66
CA ALA A 549 31.00 3.75 -10.66
C ALA A 549 29.51 3.96 -11.01
N THR A 550 29.05 5.21 -10.98
CA THR A 550 27.68 5.59 -11.36
C THR A 550 27.68 6.79 -12.31
N PHE A 551 26.54 6.96 -12.99
CA PHE A 551 26.35 7.96 -14.02
C PHE A 551 25.05 8.74 -13.77
N ASP A 552 25.03 9.99 -14.23
CA ASP A 552 23.85 10.84 -14.21
C ASP A 552 22.92 10.49 -15.37
N VAL A 553 21.72 10.02 -15.05
CA VAL A 553 20.73 9.53 -16.03
C VAL A 553 20.26 10.67 -16.95
N ASP A 554 19.97 11.85 -16.41
CA ASP A 554 19.50 12.98 -17.17
C ASP A 554 20.57 13.48 -18.15
N CYS A 555 21.81 13.53 -17.68
CA CYS A 555 22.97 13.82 -18.52
C CYS A 555 23.11 12.81 -19.68
N LEU A 556 23.04 11.50 -19.38
CA LEU A 556 23.14 10.49 -20.41
C LEU A 556 22.02 10.59 -21.44
N PHE A 557 20.77 10.80 -21.01
CA PHE A 557 19.66 11.02 -21.92
C PHE A 557 19.88 12.26 -22.80
N ARG A 558 20.34 13.36 -22.22
CA ARG A 558 20.65 14.59 -22.99
C ARG A 558 21.77 14.40 -24.01
N GLU A 559 22.87 13.77 -23.62
CA GLU A 559 24.03 13.60 -24.50
C GLU A 559 23.76 12.60 -25.63
N TYR A 560 23.02 11.52 -25.35
CA TYR A 560 22.72 10.48 -26.33
C TYR A 560 21.47 10.74 -27.16
N MET A 561 20.42 11.35 -26.56
CA MET A 561 19.13 11.58 -27.19
C MET A 561 18.91 13.04 -27.62
N GLY A 562 19.86 13.94 -27.27
CA GLY A 562 19.67 15.39 -27.47
C GLY A 562 18.63 16.02 -26.54
N SER A 563 18.08 15.27 -25.58
CA SER A 563 17.06 15.74 -24.64
C SER A 563 17.05 14.91 -23.38
N GLU A 564 16.90 15.53 -22.22
CA GLU A 564 16.61 14.83 -20.95
C GLU A 564 15.19 14.21 -20.97
N ASP A 565 14.32 14.72 -21.82
CA ASP A 565 12.94 14.29 -21.99
C ASP A 565 12.68 13.90 -23.46
N PRO A 566 13.30 12.81 -23.98
CA PRO A 566 13.01 12.35 -25.31
C PRO A 566 11.55 11.98 -25.45
N GLY A 567 10.86 12.48 -26.46
CA GLY A 567 9.42 12.40 -26.63
C GLY A 567 8.85 10.99 -26.39
N ALA A 568 7.66 10.95 -25.78
CA ALA A 568 6.89 9.73 -25.74
C ALA A 568 6.60 9.27 -27.18
N LEU A 569 6.63 7.94 -27.40
CA LEU A 569 6.07 7.40 -28.63
C LEU A 569 4.58 7.76 -28.64
N GLU A 570 4.05 8.14 -29.81
CA GLU A 570 2.64 8.39 -29.98
C GLU A 570 1.86 7.12 -29.61
N ASP A 571 0.86 7.27 -28.72
CA ASP A 571 -0.21 6.36 -28.36
C ASP A 571 0.13 4.87 -28.49
N LYS A 572 0.85 4.32 -27.53
CA LYS A 572 1.13 2.88 -27.52
C LYS A 572 -0.07 2.12 -26.97
N ARG A 573 -0.97 1.72 -27.86
CA ARG A 573 -2.01 0.75 -27.51
C ARG A 573 -1.36 -0.58 -27.11
N SER A 574 -1.82 -1.17 -26.02
CA SER A 574 -1.24 -2.40 -25.46
C SER A 574 -2.34 -3.31 -24.93
N PRO A 575 -2.24 -4.63 -25.15
CA PRO A 575 -3.12 -5.59 -24.49
C PRO A 575 -3.09 -5.53 -22.96
N ALA A 576 -2.02 -4.99 -22.36
CA ALA A 576 -1.90 -4.77 -20.92
C ALA A 576 -2.78 -3.62 -20.41
N ASN A 577 -3.25 -2.74 -21.29
CA ASN A 577 -4.13 -1.63 -20.93
C ASN A 577 -5.47 -2.14 -20.38
N ARG A 578 -6.02 -1.42 -19.42
CA ARG A 578 -7.24 -1.78 -18.71
C ARG A 578 -8.24 -0.63 -18.77
N ASP A 579 -9.49 -0.93 -19.11
CA ASP A 579 -10.65 -0.03 -18.99
C ASP A 579 -11.81 -0.80 -18.38
N VAL A 580 -12.04 -0.57 -17.08
CA VAL A 580 -13.01 -1.31 -16.28
C VAL A 580 -14.03 -0.33 -15.71
N THR A 581 -15.32 -0.62 -15.96
CA THR A 581 -16.44 0.05 -15.32
C THR A 581 -17.20 -0.95 -14.45
N GLU A 582 -17.34 -0.65 -13.18
CA GLU A 582 -18.12 -1.43 -12.22
C GLU A 582 -19.29 -0.59 -11.71
N ARG A 583 -20.52 -1.11 -11.86
CA ARG A 583 -21.74 -0.53 -11.31
C ARG A 583 -22.28 -1.40 -10.20
N THR A 584 -22.49 -0.81 -9.04
CA THR A 584 -23.03 -1.51 -7.88
C THR A 584 -24.36 -0.89 -7.47
N LEU A 585 -25.39 -1.73 -7.30
CA LEU A 585 -26.65 -1.36 -6.65
C LEU A 585 -26.80 -2.24 -5.41
N ALA A 586 -26.88 -1.61 -4.24
CA ALA A 586 -27.06 -2.29 -2.97
C ALA A 586 -28.28 -1.74 -2.23
N GLY A 587 -29.01 -2.63 -1.55
CA GLY A 587 -30.10 -2.24 -0.66
C GLY A 587 -30.05 -3.06 0.61
N TYR A 588 -30.47 -2.47 1.72
CA TYR A 588 -30.52 -3.14 3.02
C TYR A 588 -31.79 -2.83 3.79
N ILE A 589 -32.10 -3.74 4.71
CA ILE A 589 -33.04 -3.56 5.81
C ILE A 589 -32.38 -4.06 7.09
N MET A 590 -32.56 -3.34 8.19
CA MET A 590 -31.98 -3.64 9.50
C MET A 590 -32.95 -3.20 10.60
N ALA A 591 -33.07 -4.03 11.63
CA ALA A 591 -33.81 -3.70 12.84
C ALA A 591 -32.86 -3.73 14.03
N ASP A 592 -32.86 -2.65 14.79
CA ASP A 592 -32.21 -2.58 16.10
C ASP A 592 -33.18 -3.03 17.18
N TYR A 593 -32.69 -3.69 18.23
CA TYR A 593 -33.46 -4.16 19.36
C TYR A 593 -32.73 -3.82 20.66
N ASP A 594 -33.53 -3.46 21.68
CA ASP A 594 -33.07 -3.18 23.03
C ASP A 594 -34.11 -3.71 24.02
N VAL A 595 -33.81 -4.79 24.69
CA VAL A 595 -34.76 -5.57 25.49
C VAL A 595 -34.08 -6.20 26.68
N ASP A 596 -34.88 -6.48 27.73
CA ASP A 596 -34.45 -7.27 28.86
C ASP A 596 -34.79 -8.77 28.67
N LEU A 597 -33.78 -9.63 28.54
CA LEU A 597 -33.94 -11.07 28.59
C LEU A 597 -33.72 -11.58 30.01
N GLY A 598 -34.82 -11.59 30.77
CA GLY A 598 -34.76 -11.91 32.20
C GLY A 598 -34.05 -10.85 33.00
N SER A 599 -32.87 -11.17 33.53
CA SER A 599 -32.03 -10.20 34.27
C SER A 599 -30.93 -9.51 33.45
N PHE A 600 -30.83 -9.84 32.17
CA PHE A 600 -29.76 -9.32 31.29
C PHE A 600 -30.33 -8.34 30.27
N PRO A 601 -29.94 -7.06 30.31
CA PRO A 601 -30.15 -6.14 29.19
C PRO A 601 -29.46 -6.67 27.92
N VAL A 602 -30.18 -6.71 26.81
CA VAL A 602 -29.69 -7.18 25.53
C VAL A 602 -30.02 -6.17 24.46
N ARG A 603 -29.01 -5.66 23.78
CA ARG A 603 -29.17 -4.78 22.64
C ARG A 603 -28.43 -5.32 21.41
N GLY A 604 -28.87 -4.96 20.23
CA GLY A 604 -28.25 -5.45 19.04
C GLY A 604 -28.95 -5.02 17.77
N ASN A 605 -28.52 -5.62 16.65
CA ASN A 605 -29.20 -5.45 15.38
C ASN A 605 -29.23 -6.77 14.59
N ILE A 606 -30.23 -6.88 13.73
CA ILE A 606 -30.37 -7.93 12.73
C ILE A 606 -30.71 -7.28 11.40
N GLY A 607 -30.07 -7.73 10.32
CA GLY A 607 -30.35 -7.16 9.02
C GLY A 607 -29.82 -7.98 7.87
N VAL A 608 -30.17 -7.56 6.68
CA VAL A 608 -29.70 -8.14 5.44
C VAL A 608 -29.41 -7.05 4.42
N ARG A 609 -28.29 -7.20 3.72
CA ARG A 609 -27.91 -6.37 2.59
C ARG A 609 -27.83 -7.21 1.31
N VAL A 610 -28.39 -6.72 0.23
CA VAL A 610 -28.33 -7.36 -1.10
C VAL A 610 -27.50 -6.44 -2.00
N VAL A 611 -26.50 -7.02 -2.67
CA VAL A 611 -25.57 -6.29 -3.51
C VAL A 611 -25.57 -6.89 -4.91
N LYS A 612 -25.88 -6.08 -5.91
CA LYS A 612 -25.78 -6.43 -7.32
C LYS A 612 -24.64 -5.65 -7.93
N THR A 613 -23.71 -6.35 -8.57
CA THR A 613 -22.54 -5.76 -9.25
C THR A 613 -22.55 -6.14 -10.72
N ASP A 614 -22.50 -5.16 -11.60
CA ASP A 614 -22.34 -5.29 -13.05
C ASP A 614 -20.94 -4.77 -13.41
N VAL A 615 -20.11 -5.60 -14.05
CA VAL A 615 -18.76 -5.24 -14.53
C VAL A 615 -18.78 -5.22 -16.05
N THR A 616 -18.22 -4.17 -16.64
CA THR A 616 -17.89 -4.07 -18.06
C THR A 616 -16.41 -3.79 -18.18
N SER A 617 -15.67 -4.62 -18.89
CA SER A 617 -14.24 -4.44 -19.12
C SER A 617 -13.97 -4.43 -20.63
N ASN A 618 -13.25 -3.42 -21.08
CA ASN A 618 -12.72 -3.30 -22.42
C ASN A 618 -11.22 -3.59 -22.37
N GLY A 619 -10.73 -4.36 -23.31
CA GLY A 619 -9.33 -4.71 -23.46
C GLY A 619 -8.95 -4.75 -24.92
N LEU A 620 -7.66 -4.87 -25.18
CA LEU A 620 -7.09 -4.96 -26.51
C LEU A 620 -6.52 -6.36 -26.75
N ARG A 621 -6.56 -6.80 -27.98
CA ARG A 621 -5.93 -8.00 -28.52
C ARG A 621 -5.19 -7.61 -29.79
N SER A 622 -3.92 -8.04 -29.94
CA SER A 622 -3.17 -7.84 -31.19
C SER A 622 -3.87 -8.50 -32.35
N GLU A 623 -3.90 -7.85 -33.48
CA GLU A 623 -4.27 -8.47 -34.75
C GLU A 623 -3.07 -9.14 -35.37
N PHE A 624 -3.34 -10.21 -36.15
CA PHE A 624 -2.30 -11.06 -36.77
C PHE A 624 -2.55 -11.22 -38.26
N VAL A 625 -1.46 -11.39 -38.97
CA VAL A 625 -1.46 -11.77 -40.40
C VAL A 625 -0.66 -13.05 -40.60
N LEU A 626 -1.17 -13.88 -41.53
CA LEU A 626 -0.44 -15.03 -41.97
C LEU A 626 0.49 -14.61 -43.12
N VAL A 627 1.79 -14.85 -42.96
CA VAL A 627 2.80 -14.58 -43.97
C VAL A 627 3.21 -15.92 -44.60
N ASP A 628 2.82 -16.14 -45.87
CA ASP A 628 3.16 -17.35 -46.62
C ASP A 628 4.67 -17.43 -46.88
N ASN A 629 5.30 -18.54 -46.53
CA ASN A 629 6.72 -18.80 -46.77
C ASN A 629 7.01 -19.31 -48.19
N GLY A 630 5.95 -19.65 -48.97
CA GLY A 630 6.07 -20.13 -50.32
C GLY A 630 6.40 -21.63 -50.48
N ASP A 631 6.47 -22.38 -49.39
CA ASP A 631 6.73 -23.82 -49.32
C ASP A 631 5.54 -24.64 -48.76
N GLY A 632 4.38 -24.00 -48.64
CA GLY A 632 3.18 -24.57 -48.04
C GLY A 632 3.11 -24.39 -46.50
N THR A 633 4.07 -23.68 -45.93
CA THR A 633 4.06 -23.23 -44.52
C THR A 633 3.86 -21.74 -44.44
N PHE A 634 3.54 -21.26 -43.28
CA PHE A 634 3.42 -19.83 -42.98
C PHE A 634 4.04 -19.50 -41.64
N ARG A 635 4.26 -18.23 -41.35
CA ARG A 635 4.52 -17.67 -40.04
C ARG A 635 3.44 -16.70 -39.66
N LEU A 636 3.20 -16.55 -38.36
CA LEU A 636 2.26 -15.59 -37.81
C LEU A 636 3.02 -14.34 -37.40
N GLU A 637 2.58 -13.18 -37.87
CA GLU A 637 3.14 -11.88 -37.46
C GLU A 637 2.08 -11.00 -36.85
N THR A 638 2.47 -10.26 -35.81
CA THR A 638 1.59 -9.23 -35.23
C THR A 638 1.56 -8.00 -36.11
N THR A 639 0.37 -7.42 -36.27
CA THR A 639 0.22 -6.10 -36.88
C THR A 639 0.35 -5.02 -35.80
N ASP A 640 0.42 -3.75 -36.22
CA ASP A 640 0.32 -2.59 -35.33
C ASP A 640 -1.13 -2.27 -34.93
N ASP A 641 -2.11 -3.02 -35.44
CA ASP A 641 -3.52 -2.86 -35.14
C ASP A 641 -3.99 -3.75 -33.99
N PHE A 642 -5.07 -3.31 -33.36
CA PHE A 642 -5.66 -4.00 -32.20
C PHE A 642 -7.16 -4.11 -32.32
N GLU A 643 -7.68 -5.30 -32.06
CA GLU A 643 -9.09 -5.54 -31.86
C GLU A 643 -9.51 -5.20 -30.42
N THR A 644 -10.66 -4.53 -30.28
CA THR A 644 -11.25 -4.26 -28.97
C THR A 644 -12.13 -5.41 -28.51
N VAL A 645 -11.83 -5.96 -27.34
CA VAL A 645 -12.61 -7.01 -26.68
C VAL A 645 -13.38 -6.42 -25.52
N THR A 646 -14.71 -6.61 -25.49
CA THR A 646 -15.57 -6.19 -24.38
C THR A 646 -16.15 -7.40 -23.67
N ILE A 647 -15.87 -7.55 -22.39
CA ILE A 647 -16.41 -8.62 -21.55
C ILE A 647 -17.30 -8.00 -20.47
N LYS A 648 -18.51 -8.55 -20.33
CA LYS A 648 -19.48 -8.16 -19.29
C LYS A 648 -19.72 -9.31 -18.33
N SER A 649 -19.84 -8.99 -17.05
CA SER A 649 -20.20 -9.95 -16.01
C SER A 649 -21.14 -9.33 -14.99
N ARG A 650 -21.91 -10.18 -14.32
CA ARG A 650 -22.88 -9.79 -13.30
C ARG A 650 -22.82 -10.74 -12.12
N SER A 651 -22.95 -10.21 -10.92
CA SER A 651 -23.09 -11.01 -9.71
C SER A 651 -24.08 -10.36 -8.74
N THR A 652 -24.81 -11.20 -7.98
CA THR A 652 -25.66 -10.76 -6.88
C THR A 652 -25.26 -11.52 -5.61
N ARG A 653 -25.11 -10.80 -4.48
CA ARG A 653 -24.74 -11.36 -3.19
C ARG A 653 -25.69 -10.91 -2.11
N ILE A 654 -25.97 -11.83 -1.18
CA ILE A 654 -26.83 -11.60 0.00
C ILE A 654 -25.94 -11.69 1.22
N LEU A 655 -25.96 -10.65 2.06
CA LEU A 655 -25.10 -10.43 3.21
C LEU A 655 -25.99 -10.27 4.47
N PRO A 656 -26.43 -11.36 5.10
CA PRO A 656 -27.11 -11.30 6.39
C PRO A 656 -26.11 -10.94 7.51
N SER A 657 -26.58 -10.26 8.56
CA SER A 657 -25.80 -9.93 9.74
C SER A 657 -26.69 -9.91 10.99
N VAL A 658 -26.10 -10.34 12.09
CA VAL A 658 -26.68 -10.23 13.43
C VAL A 658 -25.57 -9.86 14.40
N ASN A 659 -25.83 -8.89 15.26
CA ASN A 659 -24.99 -8.48 16.38
C ASN A 659 -25.84 -8.45 17.64
N ALA A 660 -25.32 -8.97 18.76
CA ALA A 660 -25.97 -8.97 20.06
C ALA A 660 -24.97 -8.62 21.17
N ILE A 661 -25.38 -7.79 22.06
CA ILE A 661 -24.62 -7.34 23.24
C ILE A 661 -25.44 -7.72 24.47
N PHE A 662 -24.85 -8.47 25.37
CA PHE A 662 -25.43 -8.86 26.66
C PHE A 662 -24.64 -8.18 27.76
N GLU A 663 -25.30 -7.41 28.61
CA GLU A 663 -24.69 -6.89 29.86
C GLU A 663 -24.76 -8.00 30.94
N VAL A 664 -23.69 -8.83 30.96
CA VAL A 664 -23.66 -10.04 31.79
C VAL A 664 -23.31 -9.77 33.26
N ALA A 665 -22.69 -8.63 33.54
CA ALA A 665 -22.37 -8.11 34.85
C ALA A 665 -22.18 -6.59 34.75
N PRO A 666 -22.18 -5.85 35.85
CA PRO A 666 -21.92 -4.41 35.84
C PRO A 666 -20.62 -4.09 35.06
N ASN A 667 -20.74 -3.19 34.07
CA ASN A 667 -19.65 -2.79 33.18
C ASN A 667 -18.96 -3.96 32.42
N THR A 668 -19.65 -5.09 32.26
CA THR A 668 -19.13 -6.26 31.55
C THR A 668 -20.08 -6.65 30.44
N LEU A 669 -19.60 -6.55 29.20
CA LEU A 669 -20.37 -6.82 27.99
C LEU A 669 -19.87 -8.11 27.34
N LEU A 670 -20.79 -9.02 27.00
CA LEU A 670 -20.57 -10.13 26.10
C LEU A 670 -21.17 -9.74 24.75
N ARG A 671 -20.35 -9.67 23.71
CA ARG A 671 -20.77 -9.40 22.35
C ARG A 671 -20.69 -10.65 21.51
N VAL A 672 -21.72 -10.91 20.69
CA VAL A 672 -21.75 -12.04 19.76
C VAL A 672 -22.20 -11.52 18.39
N ALA A 673 -21.53 -11.95 17.35
CA ALA A 673 -21.89 -11.57 15.98
C ALA A 673 -21.80 -12.76 15.03
N GLY A 674 -22.74 -12.83 14.09
CA GLY A 674 -22.72 -13.75 12.97
C GLY A 674 -23.07 -13.00 11.70
N TYR A 675 -22.24 -13.11 10.66
CA TYR A 675 -22.47 -12.34 9.43
C TYR A 675 -21.82 -12.95 8.21
N ARG A 676 -22.29 -12.55 7.06
CA ARG A 676 -21.67 -12.83 5.78
C ARG A 676 -21.06 -11.55 5.21
N ALA A 677 -19.78 -11.63 4.78
CA ALA A 677 -19.05 -10.52 4.19
C ALA A 677 -18.54 -10.86 2.78
N MET A 678 -18.17 -9.82 2.03
CA MET A 678 -17.61 -9.95 0.69
C MET A 678 -16.44 -8.99 0.50
N SER A 679 -15.43 -9.38 -0.33
CA SER A 679 -14.44 -8.47 -0.92
C SER A 679 -14.43 -8.63 -2.43
N ARG A 680 -14.51 -7.51 -3.14
CA ARG A 680 -14.52 -7.49 -4.61
C ARG A 680 -13.09 -7.63 -5.14
N PRO A 681 -12.88 -8.26 -6.33
CA PRO A 681 -11.56 -8.29 -6.96
C PRO A 681 -11.02 -6.88 -7.21
N ALA A 682 -9.70 -6.73 -7.20
CA ALA A 682 -9.06 -5.48 -7.58
C ALA A 682 -9.47 -5.05 -9.00
N PRO A 683 -9.70 -3.76 -9.28
CA PRO A 683 -10.02 -3.29 -10.62
C PRO A 683 -8.98 -3.69 -11.67
N SER A 684 -7.70 -3.67 -11.30
CA SER A 684 -6.59 -4.12 -12.15
C SER A 684 -6.65 -5.61 -12.52
N ALA A 685 -7.29 -6.45 -11.71
CA ALA A 685 -7.48 -7.88 -11.99
C ALA A 685 -8.63 -8.16 -12.96
N LEU A 686 -9.43 -7.15 -13.32
CA LEU A 686 -10.62 -7.29 -14.17
C LEU A 686 -10.37 -6.93 -15.65
N GLY A 687 -9.12 -6.82 -16.10
CA GLY A 687 -8.78 -6.50 -17.48
C GLY A 687 -9.28 -7.56 -18.49
N ALA A 688 -9.71 -7.14 -19.68
CA ALA A 688 -10.21 -8.02 -20.75
C ALA A 688 -9.16 -8.35 -21.82
N GLY A 689 -7.99 -7.73 -21.80
CA GLY A 689 -6.93 -7.91 -22.79
C GLY A 689 -6.35 -9.33 -22.82
N ARG A 690 -5.78 -9.67 -24.01
CA ARG A 690 -5.08 -10.93 -24.25
C ARG A 690 -3.71 -10.66 -24.88
N THR A 691 -2.67 -11.20 -24.26
CA THR A 691 -1.29 -11.14 -24.76
C THR A 691 -0.94 -12.49 -25.35
N PHE A 692 -0.51 -12.48 -26.60
CA PHE A 692 -0.05 -13.67 -27.31
C PHE A 692 1.47 -13.70 -27.32
N THR A 693 2.03 -14.86 -27.11
CA THR A 693 3.42 -15.20 -27.40
C THR A 693 3.42 -16.10 -28.60
N LEU A 694 4.11 -15.68 -29.66
CA LEU A 694 4.23 -16.47 -30.88
C LEU A 694 5.43 -17.39 -30.77
N ASP A 695 5.33 -18.55 -31.40
CA ASP A 695 6.47 -19.47 -31.56
C ASP A 695 7.46 -18.93 -32.61
N ASP A 696 8.73 -18.95 -32.27
CA ASP A 696 9.84 -18.43 -33.13
C ASP A 696 10.23 -19.36 -34.26
N GLY A 697 9.62 -20.54 -34.40
CA GLY A 697 9.97 -21.57 -35.38
C GLY A 697 9.79 -21.14 -36.83
N GLY A 698 8.90 -20.20 -37.07
CA GLY A 698 8.77 -19.49 -38.34
C GLY A 698 8.23 -20.31 -39.51
N SER A 699 7.82 -21.58 -39.32
CA SER A 699 7.29 -22.45 -40.38
C SER A 699 6.22 -23.38 -39.83
N PHE A 700 4.95 -23.02 -40.03
CA PHE A 700 3.80 -23.72 -39.46
C PHE A 700 2.79 -24.10 -40.54
N THR A 701 2.05 -25.18 -40.34
CA THR A 701 0.99 -25.65 -41.23
C THR A 701 -0.43 -25.38 -40.66
N ASN A 702 -0.51 -25.05 -39.37
CA ASN A 702 -1.75 -24.62 -38.71
C ASN A 702 -1.46 -23.41 -37.78
N ILE A 703 -2.49 -22.62 -37.47
CA ILE A 703 -2.34 -21.37 -36.72
C ILE A 703 -2.09 -21.66 -35.26
N GLU A 704 -2.66 -22.72 -34.71
CA GLU A 704 -2.52 -23.10 -33.31
C GLU A 704 -1.06 -23.35 -32.94
N ASP A 705 -0.29 -24.03 -33.80
CA ASP A 705 1.12 -24.35 -33.57
C ASP A 705 2.05 -23.11 -33.65
N ALA A 706 1.60 -22.04 -34.30
CA ALA A 706 2.31 -20.77 -34.36
C ALA A 706 2.14 -19.92 -33.10
N ILE A 707 1.28 -20.35 -32.15
CA ILE A 707 1.00 -19.65 -30.90
C ILE A 707 1.54 -20.47 -29.72
N ASP A 708 2.64 -20.04 -29.14
CA ASP A 708 3.26 -20.70 -27.98
C ASP A 708 2.37 -20.58 -26.73
N ASN A 709 1.84 -19.38 -26.46
CA ASN A 709 1.04 -19.15 -25.26
C ASN A 709 0.10 -17.93 -25.42
N VAL A 710 -1.07 -18.00 -24.79
CA VAL A 710 -1.97 -16.85 -24.62
C VAL A 710 -2.21 -16.59 -23.16
N ARG A 711 -1.92 -15.38 -22.73
CA ARG A 711 -2.14 -14.92 -21.37
C ARG A 711 -3.25 -13.88 -21.29
N ALA A 712 -4.22 -14.11 -20.41
CA ALA A 712 -5.20 -13.10 -20.05
C ALA A 712 -4.61 -12.04 -19.14
N ASN A 713 -4.79 -10.74 -19.48
CA ASN A 713 -4.32 -9.60 -18.69
C ASN A 713 -5.26 -9.26 -17.52
N GLY A 714 -6.18 -10.15 -17.20
CA GLY A 714 -7.13 -10.11 -16.11
C GLY A 714 -8.31 -11.04 -16.36
N SER A 715 -9.26 -11.01 -15.45
CA SER A 715 -10.48 -11.84 -15.52
C SER A 715 -11.72 -11.03 -15.13
N PRO A 716 -12.44 -10.43 -16.10
CA PRO A 716 -13.66 -9.66 -15.82
C PRO A 716 -14.79 -10.48 -15.19
N ARG A 717 -14.70 -11.82 -15.24
CA ARG A 717 -15.69 -12.75 -14.67
C ARG A 717 -15.39 -13.19 -13.24
N LEU A 718 -14.31 -12.67 -12.63
CA LEU A 718 -14.01 -12.92 -11.22
C LEU A 718 -15.19 -12.51 -10.34
N LYS A 719 -15.55 -13.38 -9.41
CA LYS A 719 -16.60 -13.14 -8.42
C LYS A 719 -15.97 -12.66 -7.12
N PRO A 720 -16.71 -11.86 -6.33
CA PRO A 720 -16.24 -11.46 -5.01
C PRO A 720 -15.91 -12.68 -4.13
N LEU A 721 -14.80 -12.54 -3.38
CA LEU A 721 -14.49 -13.46 -2.28
C LEU A 721 -15.56 -13.31 -1.20
N MET A 722 -16.11 -14.41 -0.74
CA MET A 722 -17.17 -14.44 0.27
C MET A 722 -16.68 -15.08 1.55
N SER A 723 -17.14 -14.58 2.70
CA SER A 723 -16.88 -15.26 3.98
C SER A 723 -18.12 -15.35 4.85
N TRP A 724 -18.28 -16.50 5.56
CA TRP A 724 -19.11 -16.61 6.73
C TRP A 724 -18.26 -16.39 7.98
N ASN A 725 -18.75 -15.57 8.90
CA ASN A 725 -17.99 -15.11 10.04
C ASN A 725 -18.79 -15.27 11.32
N ALA A 726 -18.10 -15.61 12.40
CA ALA A 726 -18.63 -15.65 13.75
C ALA A 726 -17.61 -15.05 14.71
N ASP A 727 -18.05 -14.14 15.56
CA ASP A 727 -17.22 -13.43 16.52
C ASP A 727 -17.87 -13.48 17.90
N ALA A 728 -17.06 -13.62 18.96
CA ALA A 728 -17.51 -13.49 20.35
C ALA A 728 -16.46 -12.69 21.15
N ALA A 729 -16.90 -11.65 21.84
CA ALA A 729 -16.03 -10.79 22.62
C ALA A 729 -16.56 -10.61 24.03
N ILE A 730 -15.68 -10.69 25.02
CA ILE A 730 -15.96 -10.26 26.40
C ILE A 730 -15.18 -8.98 26.67
N GLU A 731 -15.84 -7.98 27.19
CA GLU A 731 -15.30 -6.65 27.45
C GLU A 731 -15.65 -6.20 28.87
N TRP A 732 -14.63 -5.87 29.65
CA TRP A 732 -14.79 -5.34 31.01
C TRP A 732 -14.25 -3.93 31.11
N TYR A 733 -15.08 -3.02 31.60
CA TYR A 733 -14.82 -1.59 31.74
C TYR A 733 -14.76 -1.21 33.23
N PRO A 734 -13.65 -1.49 33.95
CA PRO A 734 -13.58 -1.24 35.42
C PRO A 734 -13.76 0.23 35.78
N ASN A 735 -13.37 1.14 34.92
CA ASN A 735 -13.58 2.59 35.01
C ASN A 735 -13.50 3.23 33.62
N LYS A 736 -13.68 4.54 33.51
CA LYS A 736 -13.70 5.29 32.26
C LYS A 736 -12.34 5.30 31.50
N ASP A 737 -11.24 5.05 32.20
CA ASP A 737 -9.88 5.07 31.68
C ASP A 737 -9.36 3.65 31.36
N SER A 738 -10.16 2.60 31.58
CA SER A 738 -9.68 1.23 31.55
C SER A 738 -10.61 0.29 30.79
N ILE A 739 -10.00 -0.60 30.02
CA ILE A 739 -10.66 -1.71 29.34
C ILE A 739 -9.79 -2.97 29.37
N LEU A 740 -10.42 -4.11 29.61
CA LEU A 740 -9.89 -5.42 29.31
C LEU A 740 -10.85 -6.12 28.35
N SER A 741 -10.36 -6.57 27.21
CA SER A 741 -11.20 -7.28 26.24
C SER A 741 -10.49 -8.47 25.64
N ALA A 742 -11.25 -9.54 25.38
CA ALA A 742 -10.83 -10.72 24.65
C ALA A 742 -11.88 -11.04 23.59
N THR A 743 -11.44 -11.18 22.32
CA THR A 743 -12.31 -11.48 21.19
C THR A 743 -11.82 -12.75 20.50
N LEU A 744 -12.69 -13.73 20.34
CA LEU A 744 -12.50 -14.88 19.47
C LEU A 744 -13.20 -14.61 18.14
N TYR A 745 -12.56 -14.97 17.03
CA TYR A 745 -13.18 -14.86 15.72
C TYR A 745 -12.90 -16.09 14.86
N TYR A 746 -13.85 -16.38 13.99
CA TYR A 746 -13.78 -17.43 12.98
C TYR A 746 -14.29 -16.90 11.66
N LYS A 747 -13.56 -17.15 10.58
CA LYS A 747 -13.95 -16.79 9.22
C LYS A 747 -13.74 -17.97 8.31
N GLN A 748 -14.78 -18.35 7.56
CA GLN A 748 -14.71 -19.35 6.51
C GLN A 748 -14.90 -18.67 5.17
N PHE A 749 -13.89 -18.73 4.34
CA PHE A 749 -13.89 -18.19 3.00
C PHE A 749 -14.38 -19.22 2.00
N ASN A 750 -15.12 -18.78 1.00
CA ASN A 750 -15.50 -19.56 -0.15
C ASN A 750 -14.75 -19.08 -1.37
N GLY A 751 -13.87 -19.93 -1.88
CA GLY A 751 -13.02 -19.62 -3.00
C GLY A 751 -11.78 -18.81 -2.62
N GLY A 752 -10.87 -18.81 -3.53
CA GLY A 752 -9.68 -17.99 -3.63
C GLY A 752 -9.56 -17.54 -5.08
N PHE A 753 -8.37 -17.18 -5.48
CA PHE A 753 -8.03 -16.92 -6.87
C PHE A 753 -6.89 -17.83 -7.26
N GLN A 754 -7.05 -18.57 -8.35
CA GLN A 754 -6.03 -19.49 -8.85
C GLN A 754 -5.86 -19.31 -10.36
N PRO A 755 -4.65 -19.48 -10.92
CA PRO A 755 -4.45 -19.57 -12.35
C PRO A 755 -5.08 -20.86 -12.87
N VAL A 756 -5.75 -20.78 -14.01
CA VAL A 756 -6.37 -21.92 -14.71
C VAL A 756 -6.10 -21.75 -16.19
N VAL A 757 -5.78 -22.83 -16.86
CA VAL A 757 -5.70 -22.88 -18.31
C VAL A 757 -7.04 -23.38 -18.86
N PHE A 758 -7.54 -22.75 -19.91
CA PHE A 758 -8.78 -23.18 -20.58
C PHE A 758 -8.73 -22.78 -22.05
N ASP A 759 -9.44 -23.52 -22.87
CA ASP A 759 -9.53 -23.25 -24.30
C ASP A 759 -10.44 -22.06 -24.60
N GLU A 760 -9.90 -21.08 -25.35
CA GLU A 760 -10.64 -19.91 -25.83
C GLU A 760 -10.54 -19.85 -27.35
N GLN A 761 -11.66 -19.48 -28.00
CA GLN A 761 -11.70 -19.35 -29.46
C GLN A 761 -11.36 -17.92 -29.88
N PHE A 762 -10.50 -17.83 -30.88
CA PHE A 762 -10.11 -16.58 -31.51
C PHE A 762 -10.33 -16.66 -33.03
N VAL A 763 -10.59 -15.51 -33.64
CA VAL A 763 -10.59 -15.38 -35.09
C VAL A 763 -9.27 -14.73 -35.50
N ILE A 764 -8.45 -15.44 -36.25
CA ILE A 764 -7.15 -14.98 -36.75
C ILE A 764 -7.17 -15.15 -38.26
N ASP A 765 -6.97 -14.08 -38.99
CA ASP A 765 -7.05 -14.04 -40.47
C ASP A 765 -8.32 -14.73 -41.03
N GLY A 766 -9.47 -14.47 -40.36
CA GLY A 766 -10.77 -15.05 -40.74
C GLY A 766 -11.00 -16.52 -40.37
N GLN A 767 -10.02 -17.21 -39.79
CA GLN A 767 -10.11 -18.60 -39.31
C GLN A 767 -10.38 -18.63 -37.80
N THR A 768 -11.28 -19.51 -37.37
CA THR A 768 -11.51 -19.73 -35.94
C THR A 768 -10.54 -20.78 -35.42
N VAL A 769 -9.68 -20.37 -34.49
CA VAL A 769 -8.69 -21.20 -33.82
C VAL A 769 -9.01 -21.34 -32.34
N THR A 770 -8.68 -22.48 -31.75
CA THR A 770 -8.89 -22.74 -30.32
C THR A 770 -7.52 -22.90 -29.67
N VAL A 771 -7.20 -21.99 -28.73
CA VAL A 771 -5.88 -21.97 -28.07
C VAL A 771 -6.05 -21.97 -26.57
N PRO A 772 -5.16 -22.63 -25.83
CA PRO A 772 -5.16 -22.61 -24.38
C PRO A 772 -4.78 -21.22 -23.85
N VAL A 773 -5.61 -20.68 -22.92
CA VAL A 773 -5.44 -19.37 -22.31
C VAL A 773 -5.23 -19.53 -20.82
N THR A 774 -4.14 -18.99 -20.30
CA THR A 774 -3.91 -18.90 -18.85
C THR A 774 -4.65 -17.68 -18.28
N GLN A 775 -5.53 -17.89 -17.32
CA GLN A 775 -6.34 -16.85 -16.68
C GLN A 775 -6.54 -17.13 -15.19
N THR A 776 -6.54 -16.10 -14.37
CA THR A 776 -6.96 -16.21 -12.96
C THR A 776 -8.48 -16.42 -12.87
N ARG A 777 -8.92 -17.41 -12.12
CA ARG A 777 -10.34 -17.72 -11.85
C ARG A 777 -10.57 -17.94 -10.34
N ASN A 778 -11.84 -17.98 -9.93
CA ASN A 778 -12.17 -18.32 -8.56
C ASN A 778 -11.91 -19.80 -8.31
N SER A 779 -11.18 -20.13 -7.23
CA SER A 779 -11.03 -21.49 -6.72
C SER A 779 -12.36 -22.00 -6.12
N PRO A 780 -12.71 -23.27 -6.28
CA PRO A 780 -13.84 -23.89 -5.59
C PRO A 780 -13.56 -24.16 -4.11
N ASP A 781 -12.31 -24.09 -3.64
CA ASP A 781 -11.87 -24.51 -2.33
C ASP A 781 -12.40 -23.62 -1.22
N LYS A 782 -12.45 -24.18 -0.01
CA LYS A 782 -12.84 -23.46 1.19
C LYS A 782 -11.64 -23.36 2.11
N SER A 783 -11.38 -22.14 2.55
CA SER A 783 -10.32 -21.86 3.50
C SER A 783 -10.87 -21.20 4.75
N ARG A 784 -10.17 -21.30 5.85
CA ARG A 784 -10.60 -20.76 7.13
C ARG A 784 -9.49 -20.00 7.83
N ILE A 785 -9.90 -19.03 8.64
CA ILE A 785 -9.04 -18.32 9.58
C ILE A 785 -9.80 -18.25 10.90
N TYR A 786 -9.10 -18.48 12.00
CA TYR A 786 -9.59 -18.24 13.35
C TYR A 786 -8.50 -17.57 14.17
N GLY A 787 -8.90 -16.82 15.18
CA GLY A 787 -7.93 -16.12 16.01
C GLY A 787 -8.50 -15.56 17.30
N LEU A 788 -7.58 -14.95 18.04
CA LEU A 788 -7.81 -14.34 19.34
C LEU A 788 -7.23 -12.93 19.32
N GLU A 789 -8.02 -11.95 19.74
CA GLU A 789 -7.58 -10.58 20.01
C GLU A 789 -7.67 -10.29 21.49
N LEU A 790 -6.62 -9.72 22.06
CA LEU A 790 -6.56 -9.26 23.44
C LEU A 790 -6.25 -7.78 23.47
N THR A 791 -6.98 -7.03 24.27
CA THR A 791 -6.74 -5.61 24.53
C THR A 791 -6.79 -5.32 26.01
N ALA A 792 -5.75 -4.65 26.50
CA ALA A 792 -5.71 -4.10 27.86
C ALA A 792 -5.26 -2.64 27.77
N ALA A 793 -6.04 -1.72 28.31
CA ALA A 793 -5.66 -0.33 28.43
C ALA A 793 -6.06 0.17 29.82
N THR A 794 -5.16 0.89 30.47
CA THR A 794 -5.43 1.47 31.78
C THR A 794 -4.51 2.64 32.06
N ARG A 795 -5.01 3.59 32.85
CA ARG A 795 -4.19 4.57 33.54
C ARG A 795 -3.91 4.08 34.96
N PHE A 796 -2.68 4.26 35.42
CA PHE A 796 -2.27 3.87 36.78
C PHE A 796 -2.58 4.96 37.83
N SER A 797 -3.82 5.46 37.85
CA SER A 797 -4.28 6.53 38.73
C SER A 797 -4.22 6.16 40.21
N PHE A 798 -4.02 4.87 40.53
CA PHE A 798 -3.81 4.37 41.89
C PHE A 798 -2.39 4.61 42.41
N LEU A 799 -1.45 5.00 41.55
CA LEU A 799 -0.07 5.32 41.94
C LEU A 799 -0.01 6.71 42.60
N PRO A 800 0.94 6.94 43.53
CA PRO A 800 1.12 8.26 44.11
C PRO A 800 1.67 9.26 43.11
N LYS A 801 1.32 10.55 43.26
CA LYS A 801 1.93 11.62 42.44
C LYS A 801 3.46 11.64 42.60
N PRO A 802 4.20 11.82 41.51
CA PRO A 802 3.76 12.16 40.14
C PRO A 802 3.45 10.96 39.25
N LEU A 803 3.52 9.74 39.73
CA LEU A 803 3.40 8.50 38.90
C LEU A 803 1.95 8.22 38.45
N ASP A 804 0.95 8.92 38.97
CA ASP A 804 -0.47 8.81 38.60
C ASP A 804 -0.77 9.29 37.18
N GLY A 805 0.20 9.92 36.50
CA GLY A 805 0.17 10.26 35.08
C GLY A 805 0.56 9.12 34.13
N LEU A 806 1.09 8.00 34.65
CA LEU A 806 1.44 6.85 33.85
C LEU A 806 0.22 6.08 33.38
N GLY A 807 0.32 5.51 32.16
CA GLY A 807 -0.67 4.58 31.64
C GLY A 807 -0.05 3.68 30.56
N ALA A 808 -0.77 2.61 30.22
CA ALA A 808 -0.36 1.66 29.22
C ALA A 808 -1.55 1.14 28.42
N LYS A 809 -1.28 0.77 27.17
CA LYS A 809 -2.20 0.01 26.30
C LYS A 809 -1.42 -1.11 25.63
N VAL A 810 -1.95 -2.31 25.68
CA VAL A 810 -1.39 -3.48 25.00
C VAL A 810 -2.47 -4.10 24.14
N SER A 811 -2.13 -4.41 22.91
CA SER A 811 -3.01 -5.03 21.92
C SER A 811 -2.28 -6.20 21.29
N TYR A 812 -2.87 -7.37 21.32
CA TYR A 812 -2.30 -8.58 20.73
C TYR A 812 -3.32 -9.29 19.86
N ASN A 813 -2.89 -9.74 18.69
CA ASN A 813 -3.69 -10.58 17.81
C ASN A 813 -2.91 -11.84 17.46
N TYR A 814 -3.56 -12.98 17.65
CA TYR A 814 -3.14 -14.26 17.13
C TYR A 814 -4.13 -14.73 16.08
N ALA A 815 -3.62 -15.22 14.96
CA ALA A 815 -4.46 -15.81 13.91
C ALA A 815 -3.81 -17.10 13.40
N ASP A 816 -4.62 -18.04 12.93
CA ASP A 816 -4.20 -19.25 12.24
C ASP A 816 -5.08 -19.51 11.03
N SER A 817 -4.48 -20.06 9.95
CA SER A 817 -5.11 -20.17 8.65
C SER A 817 -4.67 -21.44 7.94
N ASN A 818 -5.57 -22.03 7.14
CA ASN A 818 -5.27 -23.15 6.27
C ASN A 818 -5.31 -22.78 4.77
N PHE A 819 -5.10 -21.53 4.43
CA PHE A 819 -4.92 -21.13 3.04
C PHE A 819 -3.58 -21.65 2.52
N GLU A 820 -3.58 -22.13 1.28
CA GLU A 820 -2.42 -22.59 0.53
C GLU A 820 -2.36 -21.84 -0.79
N ASN A 821 -1.21 -21.22 -1.05
CA ASN A 821 -0.91 -20.53 -2.30
C ASN A 821 0.37 -21.13 -2.86
N GLU A 822 0.25 -21.81 -4.00
CA GLU A 822 1.37 -22.45 -4.67
C GLU A 822 2.27 -21.43 -5.37
N ASP A 823 3.58 -21.74 -5.42
CA ASP A 823 4.50 -21.00 -6.26
C ASP A 823 4.25 -21.32 -7.73
N VAL A 824 4.17 -20.29 -8.57
CA VAL A 824 3.83 -20.43 -9.99
C VAL A 824 4.85 -21.21 -10.82
N ARG A 825 6.07 -21.42 -10.28
CA ARG A 825 7.17 -22.11 -11.00
C ARG A 825 7.65 -23.35 -10.28
N LEU A 826 7.67 -23.34 -8.95
CA LEU A 826 8.34 -24.34 -8.12
C LEU A 826 7.39 -25.06 -7.14
N GLY A 827 6.14 -24.62 -7.04
CA GLY A 827 5.07 -25.28 -6.29
C GLY A 827 4.39 -26.38 -7.09
N ASP A 828 3.37 -26.99 -6.55
CA ASP A 828 2.56 -28.00 -7.20
C ASP A 828 1.98 -27.46 -8.52
N GLN A 829 2.11 -28.24 -9.60
CA GLN A 829 1.64 -27.87 -10.92
C GLN A 829 0.52 -28.80 -11.36
N PHE A 830 -0.65 -28.21 -11.66
CA PHE A 830 -1.77 -28.94 -12.23
C PHE A 830 -1.66 -28.95 -13.78
N ASP A 831 -1.63 -30.14 -14.35
CA ASP A 831 -1.75 -30.32 -15.81
C ASP A 831 -3.22 -30.48 -16.18
N PRO A 832 -3.83 -29.51 -16.88
CA PRO A 832 -5.24 -29.57 -17.23
C PRO A 832 -5.58 -30.60 -18.33
N VAL A 833 -4.55 -31.10 -19.06
CA VAL A 833 -4.74 -32.07 -20.15
C VAL A 833 -4.83 -33.49 -19.58
N THR A 834 -3.93 -33.81 -18.65
CA THR A 834 -3.88 -35.13 -18.00
C THR A 834 -4.68 -35.17 -16.68
N GLU A 835 -5.18 -34.03 -16.19
CA GLU A 835 -5.82 -33.86 -14.89
C GLU A 835 -4.96 -34.37 -13.71
N THR A 836 -3.65 -34.32 -13.85
CA THR A 836 -2.69 -34.76 -12.83
C THR A 836 -2.02 -33.56 -12.15
N VAL A 837 -1.58 -33.75 -10.91
CA VAL A 837 -0.77 -32.80 -10.17
C VAL A 837 0.66 -33.33 -10.12
N SER A 838 1.61 -32.55 -10.61
CA SER A 838 3.04 -32.79 -10.37
C SER A 838 3.43 -32.12 -9.07
N GLU A 839 4.00 -32.88 -8.12
CA GLU A 839 4.42 -32.36 -6.81
C GLU A 839 5.56 -31.34 -7.00
N GLY A 840 5.38 -30.15 -6.42
CA GLY A 840 6.37 -29.07 -6.42
C GLY A 840 7.56 -29.36 -5.50
N ILE A 841 8.59 -28.52 -5.60
CA ILE A 841 9.82 -28.65 -4.80
C ILE A 841 9.87 -27.68 -3.63
N ILE A 842 8.89 -26.75 -3.51
CA ILE A 842 8.78 -25.83 -2.38
C ILE A 842 7.37 -25.85 -1.81
N PRO A 843 7.22 -25.62 -0.48
CA PRO A 843 5.92 -25.65 0.14
C PRO A 843 5.08 -24.41 -0.22
N PRO A 844 3.74 -24.52 -0.21
CA PRO A 844 2.85 -23.41 -0.43
C PRO A 844 2.95 -22.35 0.67
N ALA A 845 2.59 -21.11 0.33
CA ALA A 845 2.44 -20.02 1.28
C ALA A 845 0.99 -19.91 1.77
N SER A 846 0.80 -19.26 2.92
CA SER A 846 -0.52 -18.90 3.44
C SER A 846 -1.12 -17.71 2.68
N LEU A 847 -2.25 -17.19 3.15
CA LEU A 847 -2.91 -16.04 2.54
C LEU A 847 -2.00 -14.80 2.52
N SER A 848 -2.02 -14.07 1.41
CA SER A 848 -1.23 -12.84 1.25
C SER A 848 -1.56 -11.79 2.30
N GLY A 849 -0.52 -11.17 2.88
CA GLY A 849 -0.62 -10.17 3.94
C GLY A 849 -0.92 -10.73 5.33
N TYR A 850 -1.08 -12.05 5.45
CA TYR A 850 -1.42 -12.73 6.69
C TYR A 850 -0.20 -12.88 7.62
N SER A 851 -0.34 -12.36 8.86
CA SER A 851 0.65 -12.50 9.93
C SER A 851 0.05 -13.23 11.11
N LYS A 852 0.75 -14.26 11.60
CA LYS A 852 0.27 -15.12 12.70
C LYS A 852 0.21 -14.38 14.03
N HIS A 853 1.18 -13.52 14.30
CA HIS A 853 1.29 -12.74 15.54
C HIS A 853 1.43 -11.26 15.23
N VAL A 854 0.64 -10.44 15.90
CA VAL A 854 0.71 -8.97 15.85
C VAL A 854 0.59 -8.44 17.27
N LEU A 855 1.52 -7.60 17.69
CA LEU A 855 1.53 -6.97 19.01
C LEU A 855 1.76 -5.47 18.86
N SER A 856 0.98 -4.66 19.56
CA SER A 856 1.26 -3.24 19.79
C SER A 856 1.21 -2.98 21.28
N ALA A 857 2.27 -2.41 21.82
CA ALA A 857 2.37 -2.02 23.22
C ALA A 857 2.72 -0.54 23.31
N GLN A 858 1.96 0.21 24.11
CA GLN A 858 2.15 1.63 24.31
C GLN A 858 2.30 1.90 25.81
N ALA A 859 3.27 2.72 26.14
CA ALA A 859 3.39 3.33 27.48
C ALA A 859 3.34 4.84 27.30
N TYR A 860 2.59 5.52 28.16
CA TYR A 860 2.49 6.98 28.14
C TYR A 860 2.59 7.56 29.54
N TYR A 861 3.02 8.80 29.59
CA TYR A 861 3.12 9.57 30.83
C TYR A 861 2.68 11.01 30.59
N GLU A 862 1.66 11.45 31.29
CA GLU A 862 1.11 12.81 31.18
C GLU A 862 1.06 13.45 32.55
N ILE A 863 1.82 14.52 32.74
CA ILE A 863 1.83 15.30 33.95
C ILE A 863 2.10 16.78 33.68
N GLY A 864 1.17 17.64 34.11
CA GLY A 864 1.29 19.08 33.87
C GLY A 864 1.53 19.39 32.39
N PRO A 865 2.59 20.12 32.02
CA PRO A 865 2.86 20.50 30.64
C PRO A 865 3.57 19.41 29.81
N VAL A 866 3.88 18.25 30.39
CA VAL A 866 4.67 17.20 29.74
C VAL A 866 3.81 16.01 29.36
N SER A 867 3.91 15.57 28.11
CA SER A 867 3.34 14.32 27.60
C SER A 867 4.43 13.52 26.87
N LEU A 868 4.59 12.25 27.27
CA LEU A 868 5.55 11.31 26.70
C LEU A 868 4.82 10.04 26.26
N GLN A 869 5.23 9.45 25.14
CA GLN A 869 4.69 8.18 24.66
C GLN A 869 5.79 7.35 23.99
N ALA A 870 5.84 6.07 24.34
CA ALA A 870 6.63 5.06 23.62
C ALA A 870 5.69 4.00 23.06
N ILE A 871 5.92 3.60 21.84
CA ILE A 871 5.08 2.62 21.10
C ILE A 871 6.01 1.54 20.54
N TYR A 872 5.77 0.29 20.94
CA TYR A 872 6.42 -0.88 20.39
C TYR A 872 5.43 -1.62 19.49
N ASN A 873 5.82 -1.93 18.27
CA ASN A 873 5.03 -2.71 17.32
C ASN A 873 5.85 -3.92 16.85
N TYR A 874 5.26 -5.10 16.98
CA TYR A 874 5.77 -6.35 16.45
C TYR A 874 4.79 -6.97 15.46
N ARG A 875 5.31 -7.48 14.36
CA ARG A 875 4.58 -8.25 13.37
C ARG A 875 5.41 -9.47 12.96
N SER A 876 4.84 -10.67 13.02
CA SER A 876 5.51 -11.87 12.54
C SER A 876 5.60 -11.90 11.01
N LYS A 877 6.48 -12.77 10.48
CA LYS A 877 6.63 -12.98 9.04
C LYS A 877 5.28 -13.22 8.34
N TYR A 878 5.21 -12.85 7.06
CA TYR A 878 4.03 -13.07 6.24
C TYR A 878 4.38 -13.18 4.76
N TYR A 879 3.53 -13.90 4.01
CA TYR A 879 3.56 -13.91 2.56
C TYR A 879 2.97 -12.61 2.03
N GLN A 880 3.62 -11.99 1.07
CA GLN A 880 3.15 -10.79 0.39
C GLN A 880 3.23 -10.98 -1.11
N ASP A 881 2.07 -11.06 -1.75
CA ASP A 881 1.99 -11.16 -3.19
C ASP A 881 2.54 -9.90 -3.89
N PHE A 882 3.10 -10.06 -5.09
CA PHE A 882 3.46 -8.93 -5.93
C PHE A 882 2.21 -8.37 -6.60
N VAL A 883 2.01 -7.06 -6.49
CA VAL A 883 0.93 -6.37 -7.19
C VAL A 883 1.15 -6.51 -8.71
N GLY A 884 0.28 -7.26 -9.37
CA GLY A 884 0.18 -7.29 -10.83
C GLY A 884 0.92 -8.40 -11.58
N GLY A 885 1.35 -9.50 -10.94
CA GLY A 885 2.04 -10.55 -11.68
C GLY A 885 1.92 -11.96 -11.12
N ASN A 886 2.02 -12.97 -11.99
CA ASN A 886 2.33 -14.33 -11.62
C ASN A 886 3.79 -14.38 -11.14
N SER A 887 4.07 -13.86 -9.95
CA SER A 887 5.39 -13.86 -9.35
C SER A 887 5.53 -15.05 -8.41
N GLN A 888 6.77 -15.50 -8.23
CA GLN A 888 7.10 -16.50 -7.23
C GLN A 888 6.78 -16.00 -5.83
N LEU A 889 6.65 -16.93 -4.88
CA LEU A 889 6.31 -16.61 -3.49
C LEU A 889 7.34 -15.65 -2.88
N ARG A 890 6.84 -14.55 -2.30
CA ARG A 890 7.65 -13.56 -1.59
C ARG A 890 7.22 -13.45 -0.15
N PHE A 891 8.13 -13.62 0.77
CA PHE A 891 7.88 -13.48 2.21
C PHE A 891 8.52 -12.19 2.73
N VAL A 892 7.82 -11.51 3.61
CA VAL A 892 8.35 -10.41 4.41
C VAL A 892 8.75 -10.97 5.77
N GLY A 893 9.93 -10.63 6.24
CA GLY A 893 10.43 -11.02 7.55
C GLY A 893 9.61 -10.42 8.70
N PRO A 894 9.83 -10.87 9.93
CA PRO A 894 9.25 -10.22 11.09
C PRO A 894 9.77 -8.79 11.18
N SER A 895 9.01 -7.90 11.78
CA SER A 895 9.42 -6.53 12.01
C SER A 895 9.12 -6.11 13.45
N GLU A 896 10.08 -5.36 14.04
CA GLU A 896 10.02 -4.83 15.39
C GLU A 896 10.37 -3.35 15.35
N THR A 897 9.43 -2.48 15.65
CA THR A 897 9.69 -1.03 15.63
C THR A 897 9.35 -0.40 16.95
N VAL A 898 10.18 0.55 17.36
CA VAL A 898 9.91 1.41 18.52
C VAL A 898 9.85 2.85 18.05
N ASP A 899 8.76 3.50 18.36
CA ASP A 899 8.52 4.91 18.11
C ASP A 899 8.44 5.65 19.46
N PHE A 900 8.92 6.89 19.50
CA PHE A 900 8.86 7.74 20.68
C PHE A 900 8.28 9.11 20.34
N ARG A 901 7.48 9.66 21.24
CA ARG A 901 6.90 10.99 21.10
C ARG A 901 6.98 11.74 22.42
N ALA A 902 7.24 13.03 22.32
CA ALA A 902 7.22 13.95 23.45
C ALA A 902 6.52 15.25 23.07
N SER A 903 5.77 15.81 23.99
CA SER A 903 5.17 17.14 23.88
C SER A 903 5.41 17.91 25.16
N LEU A 904 5.78 19.20 25.01
CA LEU A 904 5.96 20.14 26.11
C LEU A 904 5.14 21.40 25.84
N ASP A 905 4.15 21.66 26.65
CA ASP A 905 3.39 22.91 26.62
C ASP A 905 4.24 24.05 27.17
N LEU A 906 4.67 24.95 26.27
CA LEU A 906 5.53 26.10 26.61
C LEU A 906 4.72 27.21 27.26
N MET A 907 3.51 27.43 26.77
CA MET A 907 2.52 28.39 27.27
C MET A 907 1.12 27.98 26.77
N LYS A 908 0.08 28.62 27.29
CA LYS A 908 -1.29 28.33 26.88
C LYS A 908 -1.42 28.40 25.34
N GLY A 909 -1.79 27.28 24.74
CA GLY A 909 -1.98 27.15 23.31
C GLY A 909 -0.69 26.98 22.46
N VAL A 910 0.52 26.90 23.06
CA VAL A 910 1.77 26.68 22.30
C VAL A 910 2.52 25.50 22.89
N SER A 911 2.77 24.48 22.06
CA SER A 911 3.52 23.28 22.45
C SER A 911 4.70 23.00 21.52
N LEU A 912 5.80 22.56 22.11
CA LEU A 912 6.95 21.95 21.40
C LEU A 912 6.69 20.46 21.29
N ARG A 913 6.91 19.90 20.09
CA ARG A 913 6.72 18.46 19.80
C ARG A 913 8.00 17.85 19.28
N PHE A 914 8.28 16.64 19.74
CA PHE A 914 9.36 15.80 19.25
C PHE A 914 8.81 14.42 18.94
N GLU A 915 9.18 13.85 17.81
CA GLU A 915 8.82 12.49 17.42
C GLU A 915 10.05 11.80 16.82
N ALA A 916 10.25 10.54 17.19
CA ALA A 916 11.28 9.68 16.65
C ALA A 916 10.65 8.36 16.22
N LEU A 917 10.74 8.03 14.94
CA LEU A 917 10.18 6.81 14.36
C LEU A 917 11.30 5.83 14.09
N ASN A 918 11.02 4.55 14.35
CA ASN A 918 11.96 3.46 14.12
C ASN A 918 13.33 3.76 14.78
N ILE A 919 13.32 4.07 16.06
CA ILE A 919 14.52 4.56 16.77
C ILE A 919 15.67 3.56 16.78
N PHE A 920 15.41 2.26 16.62
CA PHE A 920 16.40 1.21 16.53
C PHE A 920 16.79 0.86 15.10
N ASN A 921 16.26 1.62 14.12
CA ASN A 921 16.64 1.50 12.72
C ASN A 921 16.37 0.10 12.14
N GLU A 922 15.24 -0.47 12.48
CA GLU A 922 14.79 -1.78 11.99
C GLU A 922 14.67 -1.76 10.47
N PRO A 923 15.34 -2.66 9.75
CA PRO A 923 15.23 -2.78 8.30
C PRO A 923 13.99 -3.58 7.88
N LYS A 924 13.70 -3.59 6.59
CA LYS A 924 12.72 -4.52 6.01
C LYS A 924 13.43 -5.59 5.22
N ALA A 925 13.33 -6.85 5.68
CA ALA A 925 13.86 -8.00 4.97
C ALA A 925 12.76 -8.75 4.22
N THR A 926 13.06 -9.22 3.00
CA THR A 926 12.18 -10.10 2.23
C THR A 926 12.94 -11.33 1.72
N TYR A 927 12.22 -12.40 1.47
CA TYR A 927 12.72 -13.71 1.07
C TYR A 927 11.96 -14.23 -0.14
N MET A 928 12.61 -14.98 -1.01
CA MET A 928 12.02 -15.53 -2.24
C MET A 928 12.87 -16.68 -2.79
N PRO A 929 12.35 -17.77 -3.30
CA PRO A 929 10.92 -18.14 -3.34
C PRO A 929 10.43 -18.77 -2.04
N ILE A 930 11.34 -19.07 -1.10
CA ILE A 930 11.02 -19.61 0.21
C ILE A 930 11.53 -18.71 1.33
N TYR A 931 10.97 -18.86 2.53
CA TYR A 931 11.44 -18.12 3.70
C TYR A 931 12.83 -18.62 4.12
N GLY A 932 13.76 -17.67 4.29
CA GLY A 932 15.18 -17.92 4.57
C GLY A 932 16.09 -17.63 3.37
N SER A 933 15.57 -17.68 2.14
CA SER A 933 16.32 -17.33 0.93
C SER A 933 16.30 -15.82 0.73
N SER A 934 17.43 -15.14 1.00
CA SER A 934 17.49 -13.67 1.04
C SER A 934 17.19 -13.05 -0.32
N ARG A 935 16.10 -12.28 -0.38
CA ARG A 935 15.67 -11.62 -1.61
C ARG A 935 15.95 -10.12 -1.58
N GLN A 936 15.58 -9.41 -0.51
CA GLN A 936 15.72 -7.95 -0.46
C GLN A 936 15.85 -7.47 0.97
N TYR A 937 16.75 -6.54 1.16
CA TYR A 937 17.00 -5.89 2.44
C TYR A 937 16.98 -4.39 2.23
N HIS A 938 15.98 -3.73 2.83
CA HIS A 938 15.76 -2.30 2.74
C HIS A 938 16.20 -1.61 4.03
N TYR A 939 17.08 -0.64 3.89
CA TYR A 939 17.60 0.13 4.99
C TYR A 939 17.28 1.63 4.77
N TYR A 940 16.27 2.14 5.47
CA TYR A 940 15.74 3.50 5.28
C TYR A 940 15.95 4.41 6.48
N GLY A 941 16.54 3.91 7.56
CA GLY A 941 16.93 4.68 8.72
C GLY A 941 15.78 5.05 9.68
N SER A 942 16.18 5.69 10.76
CA SER A 942 15.27 6.34 11.71
C SER A 942 14.84 7.71 11.18
N LYS A 943 13.64 8.18 11.57
CA LYS A 943 13.14 9.52 11.21
C LYS A 943 12.88 10.32 12.47
N TYR A 944 13.41 11.52 12.54
CA TYR A 944 13.24 12.44 13.67
C TYR A 944 12.47 13.68 13.23
N PHE A 945 11.55 14.13 14.08
CA PHE A 945 10.75 15.34 13.84
C PHE A 945 10.81 16.23 15.07
N ILE A 946 10.96 17.53 14.82
CA ILE A 946 10.84 18.57 15.85
C ILE A 946 9.93 19.66 15.32
N GLY A 947 8.98 20.13 16.12
CA GLY A 947 8.01 21.10 15.64
C GLY A 947 7.39 21.93 16.76
N ILE A 948 6.75 23.00 16.35
CA ILE A 948 5.97 23.87 17.20
C ILE A 948 4.53 23.84 16.69
N ARG A 949 3.59 23.67 17.62
CA ARG A 949 2.16 23.81 17.42
C ARG A 949 1.65 25.00 18.18
N ALA A 950 0.84 25.84 17.51
CA ALA A 950 0.11 26.94 18.13
C ALA A 950 -1.41 26.70 17.97
N ARG A 951 -2.18 26.90 19.04
CA ARG A 951 -3.64 26.79 19.12
C ARG A 951 -4.23 28.06 19.71
N ILE A 952 -5.24 28.65 19.04
CA ILE A 952 -5.92 29.86 19.46
C ILE A 952 -7.42 29.59 19.42
#